data_4a9ecaf6e35988ed27bdf823c18b4243
#
_entry.id   4a9ecaf6e35988ed27bdf823c18b4243
#
_cell.length_a   1.000
_cell.length_b   1.000
_cell.length_c   1.000
_cell.angle_alpha   90.00
_cell.angle_beta   90.00
_cell.angle_gamma   90.00
#
_symmetry.space_group_name_H-M   'P 1'
#
loop_
_entity.id
_entity.type
_entity.pdbx_description
1 polymer ?
#
loop_
_entity_poly.entity_id
_entity_poly.type
_entity_poly.pdbx_seq_one_letter_code
_entity_poly.pdbx_strand_id
1 'polypeptide(L)'
;MSRTILKIPVSSPRMLASAIGVALSAGSAAHLAQAAENTEPKGERNPISLGATNITGQDQDNTSYQVEKASSQKYTAPLVDTPRSVTVVPQQVLKDTAATSLQDALRTVPGITFGAGEGGNPQGDRPFIRGFDAQGDTYLDGVRDTGGQSREIFDIESIEVSKGPNSSFGGRGSAGGSLNLVSKTPQARDFTNGGFTYGSDQTRRCVLDVNRQFLDDSAAFRLNLMSHEQNVAGRDAVNYDRWGVAPSLTFGLGTPTRVNLSYYHMESDDLPDSGMPYGYGSTASNAAHVHDKPTDGGDSSNFYGLKSRDFRKTRADISTVSIEHDLNDNMTLKNTLRHGSTGQDYVLTQPDDSQHNVNQFGTVWRRANSRVSTTTTTTNQTDLFGNFQLAGMKHSYSTGLEFTGEETRVSGYTVSPNSNPVCNVSKGGMGGNCTSLSNPNPDDAWNGNVARNYNGTNTKATSRAAYVFDTIELDPKWLLNVGLRYDTFDTQANTNAATGRTKLKDDSQFFNWQAGLVWKPTENGSIYTSYATSASPVGGLVGEGQEPNGFVTGINTSDLEPEETVNYELGTKWDLFHDRLSLTAAVFRTEKKNTRILVSSNTFENGGESRVDGLELSASGKITDQWQVFAGYSYLKSELVDPGRIGNRQNVVSAGSNKGNQMPNTPKNSFSLWTTYDITPKLTVGGGAFYVDEVYGDAGNTVYVPSYTRYDAMASYKLTKNVDLQLNVQNLTDKTYYDKAYSAHFANQAAGRTALLTTSFHF
;
A
#
# COMPACT_ATOMS: atom_id res chain seq x y z
N MET A 1 6.22 -40.37 12.90
CA MET A 1 5.67 -40.43 11.53
C MET A 1 6.20 -39.23 10.77
N SER A 2 7.18 -39.46 9.93
CA SER A 2 7.87 -38.46 9.14
C SER A 2 6.98 -38.06 7.95
N ARG A 3 6.55 -36.80 7.87
CA ARG A 3 5.94 -36.26 6.66
C ARG A 3 7.04 -35.69 5.77
N THR A 4 7.35 -36.40 4.73
CA THR A 4 8.22 -35.98 3.63
C THR A 4 7.52 -34.79 2.93
N ILE A 5 8.08 -33.59 3.06
CA ILE A 5 7.67 -32.45 2.25
C ILE A 5 8.29 -32.66 0.87
N LEU A 6 7.46 -32.93 -0.13
CA LEU A 6 7.88 -32.92 -1.54
C LEU A 6 8.38 -31.49 -1.87
N LYS A 7 9.69 -31.36 -2.06
CA LYS A 7 10.29 -30.20 -2.72
C LYS A 7 9.91 -30.27 -4.20
N ILE A 8 8.93 -29.48 -4.63
CA ILE A 8 8.70 -29.20 -6.05
C ILE A 8 9.87 -28.32 -6.47
N PRO A 9 10.62 -28.66 -7.52
CA PRO A 9 11.71 -27.82 -8.01
C PRO A 9 11.11 -26.48 -8.50
N VAL A 10 11.59 -25.37 -7.96
CA VAL A 10 11.26 -24.02 -8.38
C VAL A 10 11.69 -23.87 -9.83
N SER A 11 10.73 -23.68 -10.73
CA SER A 11 11.01 -23.35 -12.13
C SER A 11 11.65 -21.97 -12.19
N SER A 12 12.85 -21.90 -12.79
CA SER A 12 13.57 -20.64 -12.92
C SER A 12 12.76 -19.60 -13.73
N PRO A 13 12.96 -18.29 -13.51
CA PRO A 13 12.29 -17.20 -14.27
C PRO A 13 12.41 -17.37 -15.79
N ARG A 14 13.44 -18.06 -16.24
CA ARG A 14 13.63 -18.39 -17.67
C ARG A 14 12.53 -19.26 -18.27
N MET A 15 11.88 -20.13 -17.48
CA MET A 15 10.75 -20.94 -17.97
C MET A 15 9.47 -20.10 -18.11
N LEU A 16 9.26 -19.12 -17.24
CA LEU A 16 8.09 -18.23 -17.35
C LEU A 16 8.21 -17.30 -18.56
N ALA A 17 9.39 -16.74 -18.81
CA ALA A 17 9.67 -15.94 -20.01
C ALA A 17 9.46 -16.75 -21.31
N SER A 18 9.82 -18.05 -21.30
CA SER A 18 9.58 -18.95 -22.43
C SER A 18 8.10 -19.27 -22.60
N ALA A 19 7.34 -19.43 -21.51
CA ALA A 19 5.90 -19.66 -21.55
C ALA A 19 5.14 -18.43 -22.06
N ILE A 20 5.57 -17.22 -21.67
CA ILE A 20 5.02 -15.95 -22.18
C ILE A 20 5.30 -15.81 -23.68
N GLY A 21 6.51 -16.14 -24.13
CA GLY A 21 6.89 -16.12 -25.55
C GLY A 21 6.06 -17.07 -26.42
N VAL A 22 5.78 -18.28 -25.91
CA VAL A 22 4.94 -19.28 -26.60
C VAL A 22 3.46 -18.86 -26.61
N ALA A 23 2.95 -18.27 -25.53
CA ALA A 23 1.58 -17.77 -25.49
C ALA A 23 1.33 -16.58 -26.45
N LEU A 24 2.31 -15.69 -26.61
CA LEU A 24 2.27 -14.60 -27.58
C LEU A 24 2.33 -15.11 -29.05
N SER A 25 3.10 -16.18 -29.33
CA SER A 25 3.19 -16.76 -30.67
C SER A 25 1.96 -17.60 -31.05
N ALA A 26 1.30 -18.26 -30.09
CA ALA A 26 0.08 -19.03 -30.34
C ALA A 26 -1.15 -18.13 -30.60
N GLY A 27 -1.22 -16.96 -29.91
CA GLY A 27 -2.31 -16.00 -30.11
C GLY A 27 -2.29 -15.32 -31.48
N SER A 28 -1.11 -15.06 -32.05
CA SER A 28 -0.96 -14.42 -33.36
C SER A 28 -1.26 -15.34 -34.55
N ALA A 29 -1.14 -16.66 -34.39
CA ALA A 29 -1.42 -17.63 -35.47
C ALA A 29 -2.94 -17.92 -35.63
N ALA A 30 -3.75 -17.73 -34.60
CA ALA A 30 -5.19 -18.00 -34.64
C ALA A 30 -6.02 -16.88 -35.28
N HIS A 31 -5.51 -15.64 -35.33
CA HIS A 31 -6.26 -14.48 -35.84
C HIS A 31 -6.03 -14.15 -37.32
N LEU A 32 -5.12 -14.81 -38.02
CA LEU A 32 -4.91 -14.61 -39.47
C LEU A 32 -5.92 -15.35 -40.36
N ALA A 33 -6.81 -16.17 -39.78
CA ALA A 33 -7.74 -17.02 -40.54
C ALA A 33 -9.21 -16.51 -40.56
N GLN A 34 -9.57 -15.40 -39.88
CA GLN A 34 -10.97 -15.01 -39.69
C GLN A 34 -11.31 -13.53 -39.94
N ALA A 35 -10.58 -12.84 -40.78
CA ALA A 35 -10.91 -11.48 -41.20
C ALA A 35 -11.57 -11.47 -42.58
N ALA A 36 -12.80 -12.01 -42.67
CA ALA A 36 -13.70 -11.73 -43.80
C ALA A 36 -15.16 -11.95 -43.35
N GLU A 37 -15.94 -10.88 -43.55
CA GLU A 37 -17.44 -10.81 -43.54
C GLU A 37 -18.18 -10.98 -42.20
N ASN A 38 -18.71 -9.84 -41.65
CA ASN A 38 -20.13 -9.55 -41.73
C ASN A 38 -20.48 -8.22 -41.03
N THR A 39 -20.92 -7.26 -41.81
CA THR A 39 -21.57 -6.02 -41.37
C THR A 39 -23.08 -6.21 -41.35
N GLU A 40 -23.70 -6.24 -40.16
CA GLU A 40 -25.08 -5.87 -39.95
C GLU A 40 -25.26 -5.01 -38.70
N PRO A 41 -26.07 -3.94 -38.70
CA PRO A 41 -26.23 -3.04 -37.57
C PRO A 41 -27.19 -3.68 -36.55
N LYS A 42 -26.69 -4.00 -35.37
CA LYS A 42 -27.52 -4.38 -34.21
C LYS A 42 -28.02 -3.12 -33.51
N GLY A 43 -29.34 -3.06 -33.33
CA GLY A 43 -30.05 -1.98 -32.66
C GLY A 43 -29.63 -1.75 -31.22
N GLU A 44 -29.76 -0.50 -30.79
CA GLU A 44 -29.54 -0.01 -29.45
C GLU A 44 -30.30 -0.85 -28.41
N ARG A 45 -29.56 -1.55 -27.55
CA ARG A 45 -30.10 -2.09 -26.30
C ARG A 45 -29.76 -1.14 -25.20
N ASN A 46 -30.75 -0.67 -24.44
CA ASN A 46 -30.54 0.10 -23.22
C ASN A 46 -29.60 -0.67 -22.28
N PRO A 47 -28.58 0.01 -21.66
CA PRO A 47 -27.67 -0.66 -20.74
C PRO A 47 -28.44 -1.13 -19.51
N ILE A 48 -28.38 -2.42 -19.25
CA ILE A 48 -28.83 -3.00 -17.98
C ILE A 48 -27.81 -2.57 -16.94
N SER A 49 -28.23 -1.79 -15.94
CA SER A 49 -27.40 -1.43 -14.80
C SER A 49 -27.09 -2.70 -14.01
N LEU A 50 -25.92 -3.27 -14.21
CA LEU A 50 -25.42 -4.40 -13.43
C LEU A 50 -24.84 -3.87 -12.13
N GLY A 51 -25.24 -4.45 -10.98
CA GLY A 51 -24.69 -4.11 -9.68
C GLY A 51 -23.16 -4.24 -9.63
N ALA A 52 -22.53 -3.54 -8.76
CA ALA A 52 -21.12 -3.26 -8.42
C ALA A 52 -19.94 -3.93 -9.14
N THR A 53 -20.09 -4.98 -9.87
CA THR A 53 -19.18 -5.37 -10.93
C THR A 53 -19.68 -4.68 -12.19
N ASN A 54 -19.20 -3.46 -12.46
CA ASN A 54 -19.53 -2.73 -13.68
C ASN A 54 -18.91 -3.47 -14.90
N ILE A 55 -19.54 -4.55 -15.31
CA ILE A 55 -19.34 -5.16 -16.63
C ILE A 55 -20.27 -4.41 -17.59
N THR A 56 -20.12 -3.09 -17.65
CA THR A 56 -20.75 -2.30 -18.70
C THR A 56 -19.91 -2.44 -19.95
N GLY A 57 -20.49 -2.99 -21.01
CA GLY A 57 -19.93 -2.91 -22.36
C GLY A 57 -20.02 -1.48 -22.95
N GLN A 58 -20.09 -0.45 -22.11
CA GLN A 58 -19.75 0.92 -22.50
C GLN A 58 -18.25 1.06 -22.36
N ASP A 59 -17.59 1.49 -23.42
CA ASP A 59 -16.28 2.11 -23.39
C ASP A 59 -16.33 3.28 -22.38
N GLN A 60 -16.18 3.00 -21.09
CA GLN A 60 -15.60 4.01 -20.22
C GLN A 60 -14.26 4.33 -20.88
N ASP A 61 -14.05 5.61 -21.17
CA ASP A 61 -12.78 6.10 -21.71
C ASP A 61 -11.70 5.72 -20.70
N ASN A 62 -11.19 4.47 -20.80
CA ASN A 62 -10.15 3.90 -19.92
C ASN A 62 -8.86 4.73 -19.97
N THR A 63 -8.84 5.80 -20.76
CA THR A 63 -7.78 6.79 -20.86
C THR A 63 -7.98 8.00 -19.95
N SER A 64 -9.14 8.16 -19.29
CA SER A 64 -9.40 9.27 -18.38
C SER A 64 -8.71 9.09 -17.03
N TYR A 65 -8.21 10.20 -16.46
CA TYR A 65 -7.73 10.25 -15.08
C TYR A 65 -8.84 10.46 -14.06
N GLN A 66 -10.04 10.85 -14.50
CA GLN A 66 -11.20 10.99 -13.63
C GLN A 66 -11.92 9.66 -13.45
N VAL A 67 -12.40 9.43 -12.21
CA VAL A 67 -13.23 8.29 -11.83
C VAL A 67 -14.47 8.82 -11.09
N GLU A 68 -15.67 8.41 -11.51
CA GLU A 68 -16.93 8.89 -10.95
C GLU A 68 -17.35 8.16 -9.66
N LYS A 69 -17.01 6.86 -9.55
CA LYS A 69 -17.43 6.00 -8.44
C LYS A 69 -16.28 5.16 -7.93
N ALA A 70 -16.25 4.93 -6.62
CA ALA A 70 -15.41 3.90 -6.02
C ALA A 70 -15.97 2.49 -6.30
N SER A 71 -15.11 1.47 -6.26
CA SER A 71 -15.48 0.08 -6.55
C SER A 71 -16.31 -0.58 -5.44
N SER A 72 -16.13 -0.15 -4.19
CA SER A 72 -16.79 -0.75 -3.03
C SER A 72 -18.27 -0.31 -2.94
N GLN A 73 -19.17 -1.27 -2.75
CA GLN A 73 -20.60 -1.03 -2.56
C GLN A 73 -20.92 -0.24 -1.27
N LYS A 74 -19.98 -0.15 -0.34
CA LYS A 74 -20.10 0.68 0.87
C LYS A 74 -20.10 2.18 0.55
N TYR A 75 -19.64 2.58 -0.66
CA TYR A 75 -19.85 3.92 -1.22
C TYR A 75 -21.20 3.98 -1.93
N THR A 76 -22.21 4.40 -1.21
CA THR A 76 -23.60 4.42 -1.64
C THR A 76 -23.98 5.62 -2.53
N ALA A 77 -22.98 6.47 -2.88
CA ALA A 77 -23.14 7.63 -3.74
C ALA A 77 -21.91 7.80 -4.67
N PRO A 78 -22.02 8.54 -5.79
CA PRO A 78 -20.88 8.97 -6.59
C PRO A 78 -19.85 9.74 -5.75
N LEU A 79 -18.59 9.79 -6.21
CA LEU A 79 -17.51 10.44 -5.45
C LEU A 79 -17.78 11.94 -5.21
N VAL A 80 -18.43 12.63 -6.16
CA VAL A 80 -18.84 14.04 -6.02
C VAL A 80 -19.83 14.24 -4.87
N ASP A 81 -20.67 13.25 -4.58
CA ASP A 81 -21.71 13.28 -3.56
C ASP A 81 -21.29 12.56 -2.26
N THR A 82 -20.09 12.00 -2.21
CA THR A 82 -19.55 11.29 -1.04
C THR A 82 -18.91 12.29 -0.07
N PRO A 83 -19.39 12.42 1.19
CA PRO A 83 -18.89 13.41 2.16
C PRO A 83 -17.56 12.97 2.82
N ARG A 84 -16.53 12.75 2.01
CA ARG A 84 -15.22 12.27 2.42
C ARG A 84 -14.19 12.54 1.33
N SER A 85 -12.94 12.76 1.71
CA SER A 85 -11.81 12.82 0.78
C SER A 85 -11.47 11.42 0.29
N VAL A 86 -11.70 11.16 -1.00
CA VAL A 86 -11.33 9.92 -1.69
C VAL A 86 -10.59 10.28 -2.96
N THR A 87 -9.42 9.68 -3.17
CA THR A 87 -8.64 9.79 -4.41
C THR A 87 -8.55 8.42 -5.05
N VAL A 88 -8.89 8.31 -6.33
CA VAL A 88 -8.72 7.07 -7.09
C VAL A 88 -7.59 7.28 -8.09
N VAL A 89 -6.57 6.42 -8.03
CA VAL A 89 -5.48 6.34 -9.01
C VAL A 89 -5.87 5.31 -10.06
N PRO A 90 -6.33 5.72 -11.25
CA PRO A 90 -6.80 4.79 -12.28
C PRO A 90 -5.63 4.14 -13.01
N GLN A 91 -5.90 3.04 -13.71
CA GLN A 91 -4.91 2.26 -14.47
C GLN A 91 -4.11 3.14 -15.45
N GLN A 92 -4.74 4.14 -16.06
CA GLN A 92 -4.03 5.03 -17.01
C GLN A 92 -2.92 5.84 -16.31
N VAL A 93 -3.13 6.35 -15.09
CA VAL A 93 -2.08 7.03 -14.31
C VAL A 93 -0.96 6.04 -13.96
N LEU A 94 -1.29 4.81 -13.56
CA LEU A 94 -0.31 3.75 -13.26
C LEU A 94 0.57 3.45 -14.49
N LYS A 95 -0.06 3.35 -15.67
CA LYS A 95 0.62 3.10 -16.94
C LYS A 95 1.50 4.28 -17.35
N ASP A 96 0.99 5.50 -17.33
CA ASP A 96 1.71 6.70 -17.79
C ASP A 96 2.92 7.02 -16.91
N THR A 97 2.81 6.80 -15.59
CA THR A 97 3.92 6.99 -14.65
C THR A 97 4.90 5.82 -14.60
N ALA A 98 4.62 4.73 -15.35
CA ALA A 98 5.35 3.47 -15.29
C ALA A 98 5.52 2.94 -13.85
N ALA A 99 4.47 3.08 -13.02
CA ALA A 99 4.45 2.53 -11.68
C ALA A 99 4.44 1.00 -11.74
N THR A 100 5.21 0.34 -10.86
CA THR A 100 5.28 -1.12 -10.77
C THR A 100 4.86 -1.64 -9.41
N SER A 101 4.88 -0.79 -8.39
CA SER A 101 4.57 -1.13 -7.01
C SER A 101 3.51 -0.17 -6.43
N LEU A 102 2.92 -0.58 -5.29
CA LEU A 102 2.02 0.28 -4.52
C LEU A 102 2.71 1.59 -4.11
N GLN A 103 3.98 1.52 -3.70
CA GLN A 103 4.75 2.71 -3.34
C GLN A 103 4.92 3.69 -4.52
N ASP A 104 5.18 3.18 -5.73
CA ASP A 104 5.30 4.02 -6.93
C ASP A 104 3.98 4.70 -7.27
N ALA A 105 2.88 3.95 -7.23
CA ALA A 105 1.54 4.46 -7.50
C ALA A 105 1.14 5.58 -6.53
N LEU A 106 1.38 5.38 -5.22
CA LEU A 106 0.98 6.33 -4.18
C LEU A 106 1.83 7.60 -4.15
N ARG A 107 2.96 7.67 -4.85
CA ARG A 107 3.72 8.92 -5.06
C ARG A 107 2.87 10.01 -5.74
N THR A 108 1.89 9.61 -6.52
CA THR A 108 0.95 10.54 -7.19
C THR A 108 -0.09 11.14 -6.25
N VAL A 109 -0.20 10.65 -5.00
CA VAL A 109 -1.19 11.09 -4.01
C VAL A 109 -0.50 11.79 -2.84
N PRO A 110 -0.62 13.12 -2.69
CA PRO A 110 0.01 13.86 -1.61
C PRO A 110 -0.60 13.54 -0.24
N GLY A 111 0.19 13.76 0.83
CA GLY A 111 -0.20 13.43 2.21
C GLY A 111 0.00 11.96 2.58
N ILE A 112 0.67 11.19 1.70
CA ILE A 112 1.08 9.81 1.96
C ILE A 112 2.62 9.74 1.95
N THR A 113 3.18 9.08 2.95
CA THR A 113 4.59 8.73 3.05
C THR A 113 4.73 7.25 3.37
N PHE A 114 5.96 6.75 3.39
CA PHE A 114 6.24 5.36 3.77
C PHE A 114 7.22 5.31 4.93
N GLY A 115 6.96 4.43 5.89
CA GLY A 115 7.87 4.15 6.98
C GLY A 115 8.89 3.07 6.61
N ALA A 116 10.08 3.15 7.20
CA ALA A 116 11.08 2.09 7.09
C ALA A 116 10.62 0.83 7.83
N GLY A 117 10.92 -0.34 7.27
CA GLY A 117 10.78 -1.62 7.95
C GLY A 117 11.92 -1.90 8.91
N GLU A 118 11.75 -2.87 9.77
CA GLU A 118 12.56 -3.35 10.89
C GLU A 118 12.43 -2.54 12.20
N GLY A 119 13.14 -2.98 13.24
CA GLY A 119 12.83 -2.55 14.60
C GLY A 119 11.56 -3.21 15.16
N GLY A 120 11.12 -4.34 14.51
CA GLY A 120 9.92 -5.10 14.82
C GLY A 120 8.79 -4.95 13.81
N ASN A 121 8.90 -4.00 12.89
CA ASN A 121 7.99 -3.90 11.75
C ASN A 121 8.55 -4.69 10.57
N PRO A 122 7.72 -5.45 9.81
CA PRO A 122 8.19 -6.19 8.64
C PRO A 122 8.68 -5.25 7.54
N GLN A 123 9.59 -5.76 6.71
CA GLN A 123 9.94 -5.09 5.45
C GLN A 123 8.75 -5.13 4.48
N GLY A 124 8.49 -4.03 3.76
CA GLY A 124 7.42 -3.94 2.78
C GLY A 124 6.68 -2.62 2.83
N ASP A 125 5.43 -2.66 2.37
CA ASP A 125 4.57 -1.48 2.34
C ASP A 125 4.14 -1.09 3.75
N ARG A 126 4.53 0.11 4.17
CA ARG A 126 4.12 0.73 5.42
C ARG A 126 3.69 2.17 5.15
N PRO A 127 2.52 2.37 4.55
CA PRO A 127 2.03 3.70 4.26
C PRO A 127 1.62 4.44 5.54
N PHE A 128 1.89 5.75 5.56
CA PHE A 128 1.36 6.72 6.52
C PHE A 128 0.41 7.64 5.76
N ILE A 129 -0.83 7.73 6.20
CA ILE A 129 -1.85 8.59 5.62
C ILE A 129 -2.20 9.68 6.63
N ARG A 130 -2.11 10.95 6.23
CA ARG A 130 -2.30 12.10 7.15
C ARG A 130 -1.44 11.97 8.44
N GLY A 131 -0.25 11.34 8.35
CA GLY A 131 0.66 11.14 9.47
C GLY A 131 0.38 9.94 10.38
N PHE A 132 -0.68 9.19 10.15
CA PHE A 132 -0.99 7.97 10.89
C PHE A 132 -0.58 6.72 10.12
N ASP A 133 -0.02 5.74 10.84
CA ASP A 133 0.36 4.45 10.27
C ASP A 133 -0.88 3.70 9.76
N ALA A 134 -0.88 3.33 8.50
CA ALA A 134 -1.94 2.62 7.81
C ALA A 134 -1.47 1.24 7.27
N GLN A 135 -0.40 0.66 7.84
CA GLN A 135 0.12 -0.64 7.43
C GLN A 135 -0.95 -1.74 7.47
N GLY A 136 -1.79 -1.74 8.50
CA GLY A 136 -2.89 -2.69 8.66
C GLY A 136 -4.18 -2.31 7.90
N ASP A 137 -4.20 -1.20 7.17
CA ASP A 137 -5.40 -0.62 6.58
C ASP A 137 -5.39 -0.68 5.05
N THR A 138 -4.73 -1.70 4.52
CA THR A 138 -4.73 -2.03 3.09
C THR A 138 -5.75 -3.13 2.81
N TYR A 139 -6.52 -2.95 1.75
CA TYR A 139 -7.59 -3.85 1.31
C TYR A 139 -7.34 -4.24 -0.14
N LEU A 140 -7.80 -5.42 -0.52
CA LEU A 140 -7.90 -5.88 -1.90
C LEU A 140 -9.37 -6.19 -2.16
N ASP A 141 -10.00 -5.53 -3.15
CA ASP A 141 -11.42 -5.66 -3.47
C ASP A 141 -12.38 -5.50 -2.27
N GLY A 142 -12.04 -4.59 -1.34
CA GLY A 142 -12.83 -4.30 -0.15
C GLY A 142 -12.64 -5.27 1.02
N VAL A 143 -11.83 -6.34 0.87
CA VAL A 143 -11.46 -7.27 1.93
C VAL A 143 -10.06 -6.95 2.43
N ARG A 144 -9.87 -6.91 3.77
CA ARG A 144 -8.57 -6.58 4.38
C ARG A 144 -7.48 -7.55 3.91
N ASP A 145 -6.36 -6.98 3.44
CA ASP A 145 -5.18 -7.69 2.96
C ASP A 145 -4.04 -7.57 3.99
N THR A 146 -3.93 -8.57 4.85
CA THR A 146 -3.02 -8.58 5.99
C THR A 146 -1.66 -9.20 5.65
N GLY A 147 -0.69 -8.95 6.53
CA GLY A 147 0.68 -9.43 6.42
C GLY A 147 1.62 -8.44 5.73
N GLY A 148 2.88 -8.47 6.15
CA GLY A 148 3.92 -7.61 5.57
C GLY A 148 4.28 -8.08 4.17
N GLN A 149 4.10 -7.25 3.15
CA GLN A 149 4.44 -7.52 1.75
C GLN A 149 4.76 -6.24 0.99
N SER A 150 5.43 -6.38 -0.15
CA SER A 150 5.58 -5.32 -1.16
C SER A 150 4.67 -5.66 -2.32
N ARG A 151 3.61 -4.87 -2.51
CA ARG A 151 2.57 -5.18 -3.49
C ARG A 151 2.96 -4.71 -4.88
N GLU A 152 2.91 -5.64 -5.83
CA GLU A 152 2.97 -5.37 -7.25
C GLU A 152 1.58 -4.97 -7.78
N ILE A 153 1.57 -4.21 -8.88
CA ILE A 153 0.31 -3.68 -9.46
C ILE A 153 -0.04 -4.27 -10.82
N PHE A 154 0.61 -5.38 -11.25
CA PHE A 154 0.36 -6.00 -12.57
C PHE A 154 -1.09 -6.49 -12.74
N ASP A 155 -1.76 -6.83 -11.64
CA ASP A 155 -3.14 -7.33 -11.55
C ASP A 155 -4.14 -6.26 -11.06
N ILE A 156 -3.73 -5.00 -10.97
CA ILE A 156 -4.53 -3.93 -10.36
C ILE A 156 -5.10 -3.01 -11.44
N GLU A 157 -6.41 -2.75 -11.37
CA GLU A 157 -7.16 -1.83 -12.22
C GLU A 157 -7.09 -0.39 -11.70
N SER A 158 -7.20 -0.21 -10.37
CA SER A 158 -7.12 1.09 -9.72
C SER A 158 -6.73 0.97 -8.24
N ILE A 159 -6.28 2.07 -7.65
CA ILE A 159 -6.00 2.16 -6.21
C ILE A 159 -6.84 3.29 -5.64
N GLU A 160 -7.67 2.96 -4.67
CA GLU A 160 -8.54 3.90 -3.98
C GLU A 160 -7.92 4.29 -2.64
N VAL A 161 -7.73 5.57 -2.43
CA VAL A 161 -7.22 6.16 -1.19
C VAL A 161 -8.34 6.89 -0.49
N SER A 162 -8.85 6.31 0.59
CA SER A 162 -9.83 6.96 1.46
C SER A 162 -9.09 7.61 2.62
N LYS A 163 -9.22 8.91 2.81
CA LYS A 163 -8.52 9.66 3.86
C LYS A 163 -9.43 9.93 5.06
N GLY A 164 -8.83 10.02 6.26
CA GLY A 164 -9.52 10.10 7.55
C GLY A 164 -10.00 8.75 8.09
N PRO A 165 -10.54 8.70 9.32
CA PRO A 165 -10.99 7.48 9.99
C PRO A 165 -11.91 6.65 9.11
N ASN A 166 -11.64 5.33 9.00
CA ASN A 166 -12.33 4.44 8.09
C ASN A 166 -12.84 3.15 8.76
N SER A 167 -12.90 3.10 10.08
CA SER A 167 -13.33 1.89 10.80
C SER A 167 -14.79 1.53 10.55
N SER A 168 -15.65 2.49 10.20
CA SER A 168 -17.01 2.19 9.73
C SER A 168 -17.03 1.31 8.48
N PHE A 169 -16.03 1.41 7.57
CA PHE A 169 -15.89 0.59 6.37
C PHE A 169 -15.15 -0.72 6.63
N GLY A 170 -14.00 -0.64 7.30
CA GLY A 170 -13.01 -1.71 7.38
C GLY A 170 -12.83 -2.34 8.76
N GLY A 171 -13.55 -1.89 9.79
CA GLY A 171 -13.38 -2.35 11.16
C GLY A 171 -12.18 -1.70 11.84
N ARG A 172 -11.40 -2.48 12.59
CA ARG A 172 -10.27 -1.99 13.40
C ARG A 172 -9.27 -1.15 12.61
N GLY A 173 -8.55 -0.25 13.29
CA GLY A 173 -7.44 0.55 12.72
C GLY A 173 -7.87 1.86 12.12
N SER A 174 -7.16 2.31 11.11
CA SER A 174 -7.54 3.38 10.18
C SER A 174 -7.79 4.76 10.79
N ALA A 175 -6.82 5.30 11.52
CA ALA A 175 -6.89 6.67 12.00
C ALA A 175 -6.74 7.71 10.85
N GLY A 176 -5.77 7.49 9.96
CA GLY A 176 -5.43 8.41 8.87
C GLY A 176 -6.15 8.13 7.57
N GLY A 177 -6.57 6.89 7.35
CA GLY A 177 -7.20 6.45 6.11
C GLY A 177 -6.93 4.99 5.78
N SER A 178 -7.36 4.57 4.60
CA SER A 178 -7.17 3.22 4.09
C SER A 178 -6.90 3.22 2.59
N LEU A 179 -6.30 2.14 2.12
CA LEU A 179 -6.01 1.86 0.72
C LEU A 179 -6.84 0.66 0.27
N ASN A 180 -7.49 0.76 -0.88
CA ASN A 180 -8.16 -0.38 -1.51
C ASN A 180 -7.58 -0.58 -2.92
N LEU A 181 -6.95 -1.72 -3.14
CA LEU A 181 -6.49 -2.14 -4.45
C LEU A 181 -7.64 -2.86 -5.14
N VAL A 182 -7.96 -2.47 -6.36
CA VAL A 182 -9.03 -3.07 -7.16
C VAL A 182 -8.41 -3.98 -8.19
N SER A 183 -8.70 -5.28 -8.11
CA SER A 183 -8.16 -6.28 -9.02
C SER A 183 -8.79 -6.21 -10.40
N LYS A 184 -8.03 -6.58 -11.42
CA LYS A 184 -8.53 -6.81 -12.75
C LYS A 184 -9.46 -8.03 -12.79
N THR A 185 -10.67 -7.87 -13.28
CA THR A 185 -11.67 -8.93 -13.40
C THR A 185 -11.94 -9.31 -14.85
N PRO A 186 -12.44 -10.55 -15.15
CA PRO A 186 -12.88 -10.95 -16.48
C PRO A 186 -13.94 -10.01 -17.04
N GLN A 187 -13.85 -9.70 -18.32
CA GLN A 187 -14.71 -8.76 -19.04
C GLN A 187 -15.50 -9.47 -20.15
N ALA A 188 -16.66 -8.90 -20.53
CA ALA A 188 -17.50 -9.39 -21.62
C ALA A 188 -16.96 -8.96 -22.99
N ARG A 189 -15.67 -9.18 -23.24
CA ARG A 189 -14.99 -8.94 -24.53
C ARG A 189 -13.67 -9.68 -24.57
N ASP A 190 -13.23 -10.06 -25.76
CA ASP A 190 -11.92 -10.66 -25.97
C ASP A 190 -10.85 -9.59 -26.15
N PHE A 191 -9.71 -9.78 -25.50
CA PHE A 191 -8.51 -8.97 -25.74
C PHE A 191 -7.24 -9.72 -25.31
N THR A 192 -6.12 -9.28 -25.85
CA THR A 192 -4.77 -9.65 -25.41
C THR A 192 -3.92 -8.39 -25.32
N ASN A 193 -3.57 -8.00 -24.12
CA ASN A 193 -2.64 -6.90 -23.87
C ASN A 193 -1.34 -7.48 -23.35
N GLY A 194 -0.22 -6.94 -23.77
CA GLY A 194 1.08 -7.34 -23.27
C GLY A 194 2.06 -6.18 -23.31
N GLY A 195 3.09 -6.27 -22.53
CA GLY A 195 4.15 -5.27 -22.51
C GLY A 195 5.51 -5.86 -22.22
N PHE A 196 6.51 -5.33 -22.88
CA PHE A 196 7.91 -5.60 -22.59
C PHE A 196 8.62 -4.29 -22.31
N THR A 197 9.20 -4.17 -21.12
CA THR A 197 9.98 -3.01 -20.70
C THR A 197 11.45 -3.40 -20.58
N TYR A 198 12.30 -2.61 -21.20
CA TYR A 198 13.74 -2.65 -21.04
C TYR A 198 14.21 -1.28 -20.53
N GLY A 199 15.11 -1.25 -19.55
CA GLY A 199 15.54 0.01 -18.97
C GLY A 199 17.00 0.02 -18.54
N SER A 200 17.41 1.18 -18.03
CA SER A 200 18.67 1.31 -17.29
C SER A 200 18.70 0.33 -16.12
N ASP A 201 19.89 0.13 -15.53
CA ASP A 201 20.08 -0.73 -14.36
C ASP A 201 19.58 -2.16 -14.56
N GLN A 202 19.77 -2.67 -15.80
CA GLN A 202 19.39 -4.02 -16.22
C GLN A 202 17.90 -4.33 -16.05
N THR A 203 17.05 -3.32 -16.03
CA THR A 203 15.60 -3.52 -15.92
C THR A 203 15.05 -4.33 -17.09
N ARG A 204 14.33 -5.40 -16.76
CA ARG A 204 13.60 -6.25 -17.69
C ARG A 204 12.27 -6.61 -17.07
N ARG A 205 11.20 -6.19 -17.71
CA ARG A 205 9.83 -6.50 -17.22
C ARG A 205 8.97 -6.99 -18.37
N CYS A 206 8.29 -8.10 -18.17
CA CYS A 206 7.26 -8.62 -19.05
C CYS A 206 5.93 -8.66 -18.31
N VAL A 207 4.87 -8.22 -18.97
CA VAL A 207 3.49 -8.33 -18.47
C VAL A 207 2.59 -8.86 -19.57
N LEU A 208 1.59 -9.66 -19.20
CA LEU A 208 0.57 -10.19 -20.10
C LEU A 208 -0.79 -10.12 -19.40
N ASP A 209 -1.83 -9.66 -20.10
CA ASP A 209 -3.22 -9.58 -19.66
C ASP A 209 -4.12 -10.10 -20.80
N VAL A 210 -4.64 -11.30 -20.65
CA VAL A 210 -5.46 -11.98 -21.65
C VAL A 210 -6.85 -12.18 -21.09
N ASN A 211 -7.89 -11.77 -21.83
CA ASN A 211 -9.28 -12.02 -21.53
C ASN A 211 -9.95 -12.75 -22.68
N ARG A 212 -10.70 -13.81 -22.39
CA ARG A 212 -11.44 -14.61 -23.38
C ARG A 212 -12.82 -14.96 -22.85
N GLN A 213 -13.82 -14.72 -23.66
CA GLN A 213 -15.19 -15.20 -23.44
C GLN A 213 -15.34 -16.66 -23.89
N PHE A 214 -16.24 -17.38 -23.27
CA PHE A 214 -16.63 -18.74 -23.62
C PHE A 214 -18.05 -19.04 -23.11
N LEU A 215 -18.60 -20.22 -23.40
CA LEU A 215 -19.97 -20.61 -23.06
C LEU A 215 -21.03 -19.61 -23.61
N ASP A 216 -20.99 -19.32 -24.90
CA ASP A 216 -21.87 -18.36 -25.57
C ASP A 216 -21.90 -16.99 -24.86
N ASP A 217 -20.69 -16.46 -24.54
CA ASP A 217 -20.44 -15.18 -23.88
C ASP A 217 -20.99 -15.05 -22.43
N SER A 218 -21.51 -16.16 -21.87
CA SER A 218 -21.97 -16.17 -20.46
C SER A 218 -20.87 -16.37 -19.44
N ALA A 219 -19.64 -16.65 -19.88
CA ALA A 219 -18.47 -16.79 -19.02
C ALA A 219 -17.23 -16.14 -19.66
N ALA A 220 -16.31 -15.70 -18.83
CA ALA A 220 -15.01 -15.20 -19.27
C ALA A 220 -13.87 -15.65 -18.33
N PHE A 221 -12.71 -15.83 -18.91
CA PHE A 221 -11.44 -16.08 -18.23
C PHE A 221 -10.49 -14.90 -18.46
N ARG A 222 -9.83 -14.43 -17.41
CA ARG A 222 -8.76 -13.45 -17.50
C ARG A 222 -7.50 -13.98 -16.83
N LEU A 223 -6.35 -13.78 -17.47
CA LEU A 223 -5.04 -14.18 -16.95
C LEU A 223 -4.09 -12.99 -17.00
N ASN A 224 -3.57 -12.62 -15.84
CA ASN A 224 -2.47 -11.67 -15.73
C ASN A 224 -1.19 -12.40 -15.34
N LEU A 225 -0.08 -12.09 -16.04
CA LEU A 225 1.26 -12.62 -15.78
C LEU A 225 2.26 -11.47 -15.68
N MET A 226 3.27 -11.65 -14.82
CA MET A 226 4.36 -10.69 -14.67
C MET A 226 5.69 -11.41 -14.38
N SER A 227 6.77 -10.90 -14.97
CA SER A 227 8.16 -11.20 -14.59
C SER A 227 8.93 -9.88 -14.58
N HIS A 228 9.74 -9.65 -13.56
CA HIS A 228 10.47 -8.40 -13.35
C HIS A 228 11.83 -8.67 -12.71
N GLU A 229 12.89 -8.23 -13.38
CA GLU A 229 14.25 -8.21 -12.89
C GLU A 229 14.80 -6.78 -13.00
N GLN A 230 15.46 -6.29 -11.97
CA GLN A 230 16.01 -4.92 -11.95
C GLN A 230 17.11 -4.78 -10.90
N ASN A 231 18.17 -4.04 -11.22
CA ASN A 231 19.01 -3.41 -10.20
C ASN A 231 18.42 -2.05 -9.81
N VAL A 232 18.70 -1.59 -8.60
CA VAL A 232 18.21 -0.27 -8.15
C VAL A 232 19.19 0.81 -8.59
N ALA A 233 18.70 1.75 -9.41
CA ALA A 233 19.49 2.89 -9.90
C ALA A 233 20.13 3.67 -8.76
N GLY A 234 21.44 3.96 -8.87
CA GLY A 234 22.19 4.66 -7.85
C GLY A 234 22.50 3.85 -6.59
N ARG A 235 22.42 2.48 -6.64
CA ARG A 235 22.82 1.58 -5.55
C ARG A 235 23.73 0.47 -6.05
N ASP A 236 24.85 0.19 -5.36
CA ASP A 236 25.93 -0.70 -5.89
C ASP A 236 25.54 -2.17 -6.02
N ALA A 237 24.60 -2.67 -5.20
CA ALA A 237 24.32 -4.10 -5.15
C ALA A 237 22.85 -4.48 -5.03
N VAL A 238 21.95 -3.52 -4.81
CA VAL A 238 20.52 -3.77 -4.57
C VAL A 238 19.81 -4.22 -5.83
N ASN A 239 19.05 -5.31 -5.76
CA ASN A 239 18.30 -5.83 -6.88
C ASN A 239 16.94 -6.39 -6.46
N TYR A 240 16.06 -6.52 -7.46
CA TYR A 240 14.74 -7.14 -7.36
C TYR A 240 14.61 -8.24 -8.43
N ASP A 241 14.09 -9.40 -8.02
CA ASP A 241 13.70 -10.50 -8.91
C ASP A 241 12.31 -10.97 -8.47
N ARG A 242 11.31 -10.78 -9.34
CA ARG A 242 9.89 -10.97 -9.01
C ARG A 242 9.14 -11.62 -10.14
N TRP A 243 8.18 -12.46 -9.81
CA TRP A 243 7.21 -12.99 -10.75
C TRP A 243 5.84 -13.17 -10.11
N GLY A 244 4.80 -13.12 -10.93
CA GLY A 244 3.44 -13.28 -10.45
C GLY A 244 2.49 -13.80 -11.52
N VAL A 245 1.41 -14.44 -11.04
CA VAL A 245 0.33 -14.95 -11.87
C VAL A 245 -1.02 -14.71 -11.19
N ALA A 246 -2.00 -14.20 -11.93
CA ALA A 246 -3.34 -13.94 -11.44
C ALA A 246 -4.40 -14.40 -12.46
N PRO A 247 -4.80 -15.69 -12.44
CA PRO A 247 -5.96 -16.18 -13.19
C PRO A 247 -7.26 -15.83 -12.48
N SER A 248 -8.30 -15.50 -13.26
CA SER A 248 -9.65 -15.29 -12.76
C SER A 248 -10.70 -15.81 -13.77
N LEU A 249 -11.84 -16.23 -13.25
CA LEU A 249 -12.96 -16.79 -14.00
C LEU A 249 -14.26 -16.14 -13.53
N THR A 250 -15.09 -15.72 -14.45
CA THR A 250 -16.46 -15.26 -14.15
C THR A 250 -17.45 -16.09 -14.94
N PHE A 251 -18.48 -16.58 -14.26
CA PHE A 251 -19.63 -17.25 -14.84
C PHE A 251 -20.88 -16.42 -14.62
N GLY A 252 -21.86 -16.56 -15.51
CA GLY A 252 -23.14 -15.86 -15.44
C GLY A 252 -23.07 -14.41 -15.88
N LEU A 253 -22.17 -14.06 -16.79
CA LEU A 253 -22.12 -12.74 -17.41
C LEU A 253 -23.46 -12.40 -18.07
N GLY A 254 -24.00 -11.21 -17.77
CA GLY A 254 -25.31 -10.78 -18.28
C GLY A 254 -26.51 -11.49 -17.66
N THR A 255 -26.32 -12.29 -16.61
CA THR A 255 -27.40 -12.96 -15.88
C THR A 255 -27.55 -12.41 -14.44
N PRO A 256 -28.70 -12.65 -13.78
CA PRO A 256 -28.88 -12.22 -12.40
C PRO A 256 -27.94 -12.88 -11.40
N THR A 257 -27.34 -14.03 -11.71
CA THR A 257 -26.39 -14.71 -10.81
C THR A 257 -25.01 -14.75 -11.45
N ARG A 258 -24.04 -14.18 -10.77
CA ARG A 258 -22.65 -14.11 -11.22
C ARG A 258 -21.73 -14.75 -10.19
N VAL A 259 -20.79 -15.58 -10.65
CA VAL A 259 -19.78 -16.23 -9.80
C VAL A 259 -18.40 -15.84 -10.31
N ASN A 260 -17.59 -15.24 -9.44
CA ASN A 260 -16.21 -14.89 -9.74
C ASN A 260 -15.28 -15.75 -8.88
N LEU A 261 -14.27 -16.36 -9.53
CA LEU A 261 -13.21 -17.14 -8.91
C LEU A 261 -11.90 -16.48 -9.29
N SER A 262 -11.07 -16.12 -8.31
CA SER A 262 -9.73 -15.57 -8.57
C SER A 262 -8.68 -16.20 -7.70
N TYR A 263 -7.46 -16.27 -8.24
CA TYR A 263 -6.26 -16.64 -7.54
C TYR A 263 -5.15 -15.67 -7.90
N TYR A 264 -4.42 -15.20 -6.90
CA TYR A 264 -3.24 -14.35 -7.04
C TYR A 264 -2.06 -15.06 -6.42
N HIS A 265 -0.94 -15.10 -7.14
CA HIS A 265 0.35 -15.59 -6.65
C HIS A 265 1.45 -14.62 -7.02
N MET A 266 2.33 -14.32 -6.07
CA MET A 266 3.51 -13.50 -6.29
C MET A 266 4.66 -13.99 -5.42
N GLU A 267 5.85 -14.09 -6.01
CA GLU A 267 7.11 -14.35 -5.30
C GLU A 267 8.15 -13.30 -5.63
N SER A 268 9.02 -12.99 -4.66
CA SER A 268 10.23 -12.19 -4.88
C SER A 268 11.44 -12.81 -4.20
N ASP A 269 12.62 -12.58 -4.80
CA ASP A 269 13.95 -12.86 -4.23
C ASP A 269 14.83 -11.63 -4.42
N ASP A 270 14.84 -10.77 -3.41
CA ASP A 270 15.43 -9.44 -3.48
C ASP A 270 16.73 -9.39 -2.62
N LEU A 271 17.73 -8.60 -3.01
CA LEU A 271 18.78 -8.15 -2.10
C LEU A 271 18.34 -6.83 -1.46
N PRO A 272 17.94 -6.84 -0.16
CA PRO A 272 17.35 -5.69 0.48
C PRO A 272 18.38 -4.63 0.87
N ASP A 273 17.97 -3.36 0.86
CA ASP A 273 18.74 -2.21 1.28
C ASP A 273 18.06 -1.47 2.44
N SER A 274 18.86 -1.07 3.45
CA SER A 274 18.41 -0.19 4.52
C SER A 274 18.84 1.27 4.30
N GLY A 275 19.69 1.57 3.31
CA GLY A 275 20.12 2.91 2.94
C GLY A 275 21.32 3.42 3.73
N MET A 276 21.28 4.68 4.15
CA MET A 276 22.40 5.44 4.71
C MET A 276 22.24 5.65 6.22
N PRO A 277 23.31 5.50 7.03
CA PRO A 277 23.24 5.86 8.45
C PRO A 277 23.04 7.37 8.63
N TYR A 278 22.43 7.78 9.76
CA TYR A 278 22.39 9.18 10.14
C TYR A 278 23.80 9.66 10.54
N GLY A 279 24.07 10.93 10.26
CA GLY A 279 25.24 11.62 10.82
C GLY A 279 24.96 12.13 12.22
N TYR A 280 26.01 12.43 12.98
CA TYR A 280 25.88 13.15 14.26
C TYR A 280 26.46 14.55 14.12
N GLY A 281 25.76 15.53 14.70
CA GLY A 281 26.28 16.91 14.77
C GLY A 281 27.50 17.08 15.68
N SER A 282 27.86 16.04 16.45
CA SER A 282 28.99 16.07 17.41
C SER A 282 29.84 14.81 17.28
N THR A 283 31.16 14.95 17.44
CA THR A 283 32.13 13.84 17.47
C THR A 283 32.29 13.21 18.86
N ALA A 284 31.60 13.70 19.88
CA ALA A 284 31.68 13.15 21.23
C ALA A 284 31.17 11.69 21.26
N SER A 285 31.85 10.86 22.06
CA SER A 285 31.51 9.42 22.17
C SER A 285 30.15 9.12 22.79
N ASN A 286 29.54 10.11 23.41
CA ASN A 286 28.20 10.05 24.01
C ASN A 286 27.20 11.03 23.36
N ALA A 287 27.49 11.51 22.15
CA ALA A 287 26.60 12.39 21.43
C ALA A 287 25.24 11.72 21.19
N ALA A 288 24.15 12.44 21.42
CA ALA A 288 22.83 12.06 21.03
C ALA A 288 22.45 12.75 19.70
N HIS A 289 21.54 12.19 18.94
CA HIS A 289 20.94 12.89 17.82
C HIS A 289 20.15 14.10 18.32
N VAL A 290 20.30 15.23 17.66
CA VAL A 290 19.63 16.49 18.01
C VAL A 290 18.70 16.96 16.88
N HIS A 291 19.17 16.95 15.65
CA HIS A 291 18.46 17.24 14.43
C HIS A 291 19.37 16.80 13.29
N ASP A 292 19.46 15.48 13.12
CA ASP A 292 20.48 14.89 12.28
C ASP A 292 19.83 14.24 11.04
N LYS A 293 20.43 14.48 9.88
CA LYS A 293 20.08 13.89 8.58
C LYS A 293 21.00 12.70 8.26
N PRO A 294 20.68 11.90 7.21
CA PRO A 294 21.59 10.91 6.68
C PRO A 294 22.96 11.53 6.38
N THR A 295 24.04 10.81 6.72
CA THR A 295 25.40 11.34 6.63
C THR A 295 25.81 11.62 5.19
N ASP A 296 26.54 12.71 4.98
CA ASP A 296 27.17 13.06 3.70
C ASP A 296 28.58 12.42 3.55
N GLY A 297 29.04 11.62 4.55
CA GLY A 297 30.37 11.04 4.58
C GLY A 297 30.58 9.80 3.69
N GLY A 298 29.53 9.30 3.05
CA GLY A 298 29.56 8.19 2.10
C GLY A 298 29.07 8.58 0.72
N ASP A 299 29.45 7.80 -0.30
CA ASP A 299 28.84 7.92 -1.62
C ASP A 299 27.37 7.47 -1.55
N SER A 300 26.49 8.15 -2.26
CA SER A 300 25.08 7.81 -2.31
C SER A 300 24.79 6.43 -2.94
N SER A 301 25.72 5.85 -3.70
CA SER A 301 25.61 4.50 -4.26
C SER A 301 25.94 3.40 -3.24
N ASN A 302 26.60 3.71 -2.13
CA ASN A 302 27.13 2.76 -1.19
C ASN A 302 26.07 1.80 -0.63
N PHE A 303 26.33 0.50 -0.76
CA PHE A 303 25.57 -0.57 -0.12
C PHE A 303 26.37 -1.12 1.08
N TYR A 304 25.82 -0.98 2.28
CA TYR A 304 26.49 -1.39 3.51
C TYR A 304 26.26 -2.85 3.89
N GLY A 305 25.40 -3.58 3.14
CA GLY A 305 25.11 -4.99 3.37
C GLY A 305 26.21 -5.96 2.92
N LEU A 306 25.93 -7.24 3.04
CA LEU A 306 26.78 -8.35 2.62
C LEU A 306 26.01 -9.26 1.64
N LYS A 307 26.46 -9.37 0.39
CA LYS A 307 25.88 -10.28 -0.62
C LYS A 307 25.88 -11.75 -0.18
N SER A 308 26.88 -12.16 0.62
CA SER A 308 27.01 -13.54 1.10
C SER A 308 26.06 -13.90 2.26
N ARG A 309 25.40 -12.90 2.88
CA ARG A 309 24.56 -13.08 4.07
C ARG A 309 23.14 -12.57 3.88
N ASP A 310 22.99 -11.40 3.25
CA ASP A 310 21.74 -10.67 3.21
C ASP A 310 20.86 -11.18 2.06
N PHE A 311 19.59 -11.37 2.32
CA PHE A 311 18.57 -11.78 1.35
C PHE A 311 17.18 -11.40 1.86
N ARG A 312 16.22 -11.29 0.95
CA ARG A 312 14.80 -11.16 1.27
C ARG A 312 13.96 -11.94 0.27
N LYS A 313 13.18 -12.90 0.77
CA LYS A 313 12.21 -13.68 -0.01
C LYS A 313 10.81 -13.38 0.48
N THR A 314 9.91 -13.13 -0.46
CA THR A 314 8.48 -12.93 -0.12
C THR A 314 7.61 -13.82 -0.98
N ARG A 315 6.45 -14.15 -0.44
CA ARG A 315 5.41 -14.90 -1.15
C ARG A 315 4.04 -14.44 -0.73
N ALA A 316 3.13 -14.30 -1.69
CA ALA A 316 1.71 -14.04 -1.45
C ALA A 316 0.87 -14.99 -2.30
N ASP A 317 -0.11 -15.64 -1.66
CA ASP A 317 -1.11 -16.52 -2.28
C ASP A 317 -2.49 -16.07 -1.80
N ILE A 318 -3.40 -15.66 -2.71
CA ILE A 318 -4.73 -15.21 -2.35
C ILE A 318 -5.75 -15.88 -3.27
N SER A 319 -6.71 -16.59 -2.67
CA SER A 319 -7.84 -17.21 -3.38
C SER A 319 -9.13 -16.53 -2.97
N THR A 320 -9.97 -16.14 -3.94
CA THR A 320 -11.25 -15.50 -3.69
C THR A 320 -12.35 -16.18 -4.48
N VAL A 321 -13.48 -16.41 -3.83
CA VAL A 321 -14.75 -16.82 -4.42
C VAL A 321 -15.77 -15.73 -4.10
N SER A 322 -16.40 -15.15 -5.11
CA SER A 322 -17.47 -14.17 -4.93
C SER A 322 -18.70 -14.61 -5.71
N ILE A 323 -19.85 -14.58 -5.06
CA ILE A 323 -21.15 -14.88 -5.66
C ILE A 323 -22.02 -13.65 -5.48
N GLU A 324 -22.57 -13.16 -6.59
CA GLU A 324 -23.54 -12.06 -6.62
C GLU A 324 -24.86 -12.58 -7.21
N HIS A 325 -25.97 -12.17 -6.60
CA HIS A 325 -27.31 -12.49 -7.09
C HIS A 325 -28.23 -11.27 -6.99
N ASP A 326 -28.75 -10.84 -8.12
CA ASP A 326 -29.74 -9.78 -8.20
C ASP A 326 -31.11 -10.34 -7.77
N LEU A 327 -31.52 -10.00 -6.54
CA LEU A 327 -32.83 -10.43 -6.00
C LEU A 327 -33.99 -9.77 -6.76
N ASN A 328 -33.75 -8.56 -7.23
CA ASN A 328 -34.59 -7.79 -8.14
C ASN A 328 -33.77 -6.63 -8.75
N ASP A 329 -34.38 -5.78 -9.57
CA ASP A 329 -33.71 -4.68 -10.27
C ASP A 329 -33.04 -3.65 -9.34
N ASN A 330 -33.40 -3.62 -8.05
CA ASN A 330 -32.96 -2.63 -7.09
C ASN A 330 -32.19 -3.23 -5.89
N MET A 331 -31.96 -4.54 -5.86
CA MET A 331 -31.39 -5.22 -4.69
C MET A 331 -30.50 -6.38 -5.11
N THR A 332 -29.27 -6.36 -4.68
CA THR A 332 -28.25 -7.39 -4.95
C THR A 332 -27.71 -7.95 -3.63
N LEU A 333 -27.63 -9.28 -3.56
CA LEU A 333 -26.95 -10.02 -2.49
C LEU A 333 -25.59 -10.49 -3.01
N LYS A 334 -24.51 -10.21 -2.25
CA LYS A 334 -23.16 -10.66 -2.56
C LYS A 334 -22.57 -11.40 -1.38
N ASN A 335 -21.89 -12.52 -1.63
CA ASN A 335 -21.05 -13.18 -0.65
C ASN A 335 -19.64 -13.33 -1.22
N THR A 336 -18.65 -12.97 -0.42
CA THR A 336 -17.22 -13.10 -0.75
C THR A 336 -16.54 -13.96 0.29
N LEU A 337 -15.91 -15.05 -0.13
CA LEU A 337 -15.01 -15.88 0.66
C LEU A 337 -13.59 -15.72 0.13
N ARG A 338 -12.67 -15.27 0.99
CA ARG A 338 -11.25 -15.10 0.67
C ARG A 338 -10.39 -15.87 1.63
N HIS A 339 -9.38 -16.55 1.09
CA HIS A 339 -8.29 -17.13 1.85
C HIS A 339 -6.96 -16.61 1.32
N GLY A 340 -6.16 -16.00 2.19
CA GLY A 340 -4.85 -15.43 1.87
C GLY A 340 -3.75 -16.01 2.74
N SER A 341 -2.55 -16.13 2.20
CA SER A 341 -1.33 -16.47 2.90
C SER A 341 -0.19 -15.61 2.39
N THR A 342 0.45 -14.85 3.29
CA THR A 342 1.63 -14.04 2.97
C THR A 342 2.81 -14.50 3.79
N GLY A 343 3.99 -14.54 3.19
CA GLY A 343 5.23 -14.98 3.83
C GLY A 343 6.39 -14.03 3.57
N GLN A 344 7.22 -13.84 4.59
CA GLN A 344 8.52 -13.17 4.48
C GLN A 344 9.61 -13.99 5.14
N ASP A 345 10.77 -14.04 4.50
CA ASP A 345 11.97 -14.69 4.99
C ASP A 345 13.18 -13.84 4.62
N TYR A 346 13.84 -13.23 5.61
CA TYR A 346 15.00 -12.39 5.35
C TYR A 346 16.02 -12.33 6.46
N VAL A 347 17.25 -12.04 6.04
CA VAL A 347 18.34 -11.45 6.82
C VAL A 347 18.79 -10.19 6.10
N LEU A 348 18.90 -9.09 6.80
CA LEU A 348 19.35 -7.83 6.21
C LEU A 348 20.32 -7.08 7.14
N THR A 349 21.13 -6.24 6.55
CA THR A 349 21.97 -5.29 7.28
C THR A 349 21.15 -4.04 7.62
N GLN A 350 21.15 -3.67 8.92
CA GLN A 350 20.89 -2.31 9.36
C GLN A 350 22.22 -1.59 9.52
N PRO A 351 22.49 -0.49 8.78
CA PRO A 351 23.65 0.36 9.06
C PRO A 351 23.48 0.99 10.44
N ASP A 352 24.23 0.50 11.42
CA ASP A 352 24.06 0.88 12.82
C ASP A 352 25.26 1.66 13.32
N ASP A 353 25.03 2.82 13.90
CA ASP A 353 26.03 3.67 14.51
C ASP A 353 25.80 3.93 16.01
N SER A 354 24.99 3.10 16.67
CA SER A 354 24.71 3.21 18.11
C SER A 354 25.97 3.18 19.01
N GLN A 355 27.11 2.84 18.44
CA GLN A 355 28.44 2.93 19.07
C GLN A 355 29.24 4.15 18.59
N HIS A 356 28.59 5.10 17.92
CA HIS A 356 29.21 6.32 17.37
C HIS A 356 30.35 6.05 16.35
N ASN A 357 30.30 4.92 15.68
CA ASN A 357 31.31 4.48 14.72
C ASN A 357 31.44 5.41 13.52
N VAL A 358 30.28 5.92 13.04
CA VAL A 358 30.22 6.78 11.84
C VAL A 358 31.04 8.07 12.07
N ASN A 359 30.77 8.79 13.16
CA ASN A 359 31.40 10.08 13.40
C ASN A 359 32.79 9.98 14.04
N GLN A 360 33.11 8.87 14.74
CA GLN A 360 34.41 8.70 15.38
C GLN A 360 35.45 8.02 14.50
N PHE A 361 35.04 7.05 13.69
CA PHE A 361 35.95 6.17 12.96
C PHE A 361 35.68 6.11 11.46
N GLY A 362 34.62 6.77 10.95
CA GLY A 362 34.24 6.68 9.55
C GLY A 362 33.87 5.25 9.16
N THR A 363 33.25 4.49 10.06
CA THR A 363 32.88 3.09 9.87
C THR A 363 31.40 2.85 10.21
N VAL A 364 30.82 1.78 9.68
CA VAL A 364 29.43 1.37 9.87
C VAL A 364 29.41 -0.04 10.42
N TRP A 365 28.65 -0.29 11.49
CA TRP A 365 28.37 -1.64 11.95
C TRP A 365 27.26 -2.27 11.10
N ARG A 366 27.58 -3.43 10.51
CA ARG A 366 26.66 -4.26 9.72
C ARG A 366 25.76 -5.11 10.64
N ARG A 367 24.96 -4.45 11.46
CA ARG A 367 24.04 -5.13 12.36
C ARG A 367 23.03 -5.96 11.55
N ALA A 368 22.97 -7.26 11.81
CA ALA A 368 22.03 -8.13 11.15
C ALA A 368 20.67 -8.10 11.87
N ASN A 369 19.60 -7.89 11.10
CA ASN A 369 18.22 -8.13 11.49
C ASN A 369 17.63 -9.24 10.63
N SER A 370 16.67 -9.96 11.19
CA SER A 370 16.05 -11.08 10.48
C SER A 370 14.60 -11.27 10.89
N ARG A 371 13.80 -11.74 9.95
CA ARG A 371 12.42 -12.16 10.19
C ARG A 371 12.08 -13.36 9.34
N VAL A 372 11.29 -14.25 9.89
CA VAL A 372 10.52 -15.22 9.14
C VAL A 372 9.11 -15.16 9.67
N SER A 373 8.21 -14.63 8.87
CA SER A 373 6.80 -14.56 9.21
C SER A 373 5.92 -15.21 8.17
N THR A 374 4.77 -15.70 8.60
CA THR A 374 3.68 -16.16 7.76
C THR A 374 2.39 -15.70 8.37
N THR A 375 1.60 -14.96 7.60
CA THR A 375 0.25 -14.51 7.97
C THR A 375 -0.77 -15.21 7.09
N THR A 376 -1.75 -15.85 7.72
CA THR A 376 -2.85 -16.53 7.04
C THR A 376 -4.15 -15.88 7.46
N THR A 377 -4.99 -15.53 6.49
CA THR A 377 -6.28 -14.87 6.72
C THR A 377 -7.38 -15.60 5.98
N THR A 378 -8.53 -15.79 6.64
CA THR A 378 -9.76 -16.26 6.00
C THR A 378 -10.90 -15.32 6.36
N THR A 379 -11.53 -14.72 5.35
CA THR A 379 -12.63 -13.78 5.52
C THR A 379 -13.85 -14.25 4.74
N ASN A 380 -15.02 -14.22 5.37
CA ASN A 380 -16.31 -14.32 4.71
C ASN A 380 -17.09 -13.03 4.94
N GLN A 381 -17.51 -12.38 3.87
CA GLN A 381 -18.29 -11.14 3.88
C GLN A 381 -19.56 -11.36 3.08
N THR A 382 -20.71 -10.98 3.66
CA THR A 382 -22.01 -11.02 3.01
C THR A 382 -22.59 -9.62 3.00
N ASP A 383 -22.88 -9.10 1.82
CA ASP A 383 -23.42 -7.75 1.59
C ASP A 383 -24.79 -7.84 0.93
N LEU A 384 -25.71 -7.01 1.38
CA LEU A 384 -26.97 -6.71 0.70
C LEU A 384 -26.99 -5.21 0.41
N PHE A 385 -27.08 -4.84 -0.86
CA PHE A 385 -27.03 -3.45 -1.29
C PHE A 385 -28.01 -3.15 -2.41
N GLY A 386 -28.33 -1.87 -2.55
CA GLY A 386 -29.27 -1.42 -3.57
C GLY A 386 -29.89 -0.08 -3.24
N ASN A 387 -31.11 0.12 -3.73
CA ASN A 387 -31.87 1.33 -3.48
C ASN A 387 -33.35 1.03 -3.23
N PHE A 388 -34.01 1.90 -2.45
CA PHE A 388 -35.44 1.85 -2.17
C PHE A 388 -35.98 3.25 -1.88
N GLN A 389 -37.29 3.39 -1.87
CA GLN A 389 -37.98 4.62 -1.45
C GLN A 389 -38.71 4.41 -0.12
N LEU A 390 -38.52 5.36 0.80
CA LEU A 390 -39.22 5.39 2.08
C LEU A 390 -39.60 6.83 2.43
N ALA A 391 -40.85 7.06 2.79
CA ALA A 391 -41.38 8.39 3.15
C ALA A 391 -41.15 9.47 2.07
N GLY A 392 -41.11 9.10 0.80
CA GLY A 392 -40.86 10.00 -0.32
C GLY A 392 -39.40 10.32 -0.57
N MET A 393 -38.46 9.78 0.22
CA MET A 393 -37.03 9.91 0.08
C MET A 393 -36.43 8.68 -0.60
N LYS A 394 -35.43 8.88 -1.43
CA LYS A 394 -34.64 7.78 -2.01
C LYS A 394 -33.51 7.43 -1.09
N HIS A 395 -33.34 6.15 -0.84
CA HIS A 395 -32.27 5.54 -0.07
C HIS A 395 -31.38 4.70 -0.98
N SER A 396 -30.07 4.90 -0.89
CA SER A 396 -29.06 4.04 -1.49
C SER A 396 -28.25 3.42 -0.37
N TYR A 397 -28.34 2.10 -0.20
CA TYR A 397 -27.87 1.42 0.98
C TYR A 397 -26.90 0.27 0.70
N SER A 398 -26.07 -0.04 1.68
CA SER A 398 -25.27 -1.26 1.77
C SER A 398 -25.25 -1.73 3.22
N THR A 399 -25.59 -2.99 3.46
CA THR A 399 -25.54 -3.60 4.80
C THR A 399 -24.89 -4.97 4.71
N GLY A 400 -24.21 -5.40 5.76
CA GLY A 400 -23.56 -6.69 5.69
C GLY A 400 -23.02 -7.22 7.01
N LEU A 401 -22.54 -8.46 6.91
CA LEU A 401 -21.89 -9.21 7.98
C LEU A 401 -20.48 -9.62 7.51
N GLU A 402 -19.52 -9.58 8.43
CA GLU A 402 -18.14 -9.96 8.16
C GLU A 402 -17.60 -10.86 9.26
N PHE A 403 -16.93 -11.94 8.87
CA PHE A 403 -16.25 -12.88 9.76
C PHE A 403 -14.83 -13.06 9.26
N THR A 404 -13.84 -12.78 10.10
CA THR A 404 -12.42 -12.91 9.74
C THR A 404 -11.67 -13.68 10.81
N GLY A 405 -10.90 -14.68 10.37
CA GLY A 405 -9.91 -15.38 11.18
C GLY A 405 -8.51 -15.13 10.64
N GLU A 406 -7.59 -14.75 11.51
CA GLU A 406 -6.19 -14.43 11.16
C GLU A 406 -5.23 -15.21 12.06
N GLU A 407 -4.13 -15.68 11.48
CA GLU A 407 -3.02 -16.28 12.23
C GLU A 407 -1.70 -15.78 11.67
N THR A 408 -0.87 -15.17 12.52
CA THR A 408 0.48 -14.75 12.17
C THR A 408 1.50 -15.49 13.04
N ARG A 409 2.50 -16.08 12.39
CA ARG A 409 3.66 -16.73 13.04
C ARG A 409 4.90 -15.93 12.70
N VAL A 410 5.57 -15.39 13.73
CA VAL A 410 6.79 -14.60 13.57
C VAL A 410 7.93 -15.28 14.31
N SER A 411 9.05 -15.43 13.65
CA SER A 411 10.32 -15.91 14.18
C SER A 411 11.46 -15.27 13.38
N GLY A 412 12.67 -15.79 13.42
CA GLY A 412 13.80 -15.23 12.68
C GLY A 412 14.99 -16.16 12.62
N TYR A 413 16.17 -15.57 12.51
CA TYR A 413 17.45 -16.28 12.53
C TYR A 413 18.30 -15.82 13.71
N THR A 414 19.12 -16.73 14.22
CA THR A 414 20.27 -16.38 15.04
C THR A 414 21.44 -16.17 14.11
N VAL A 415 21.88 -14.92 13.99
CA VAL A 415 23.04 -14.52 13.19
C VAL A 415 24.22 -14.38 14.14
N SER A 416 25.30 -15.11 13.93
CA SER A 416 26.47 -15.11 14.81
C SER A 416 27.77 -15.08 14.00
N PRO A 417 28.72 -14.17 14.29
CA PRO A 417 28.63 -13.10 15.29
C PRO A 417 27.74 -11.94 14.81
N ASN A 418 26.90 -11.44 15.71
CA ASN A 418 26.17 -10.17 15.53
C ASN A 418 26.30 -9.30 16.80
N SER A 419 27.39 -9.50 17.54
CA SER A 419 27.72 -8.65 18.68
C SER A 419 27.94 -7.22 18.19
N ASN A 420 27.60 -6.27 19.02
CA ASN A 420 27.79 -4.84 18.80
C ASN A 420 29.29 -4.45 18.96
N PRO A 421 30.14 -4.57 17.92
CA PRO A 421 31.55 -4.21 18.03
C PRO A 421 31.69 -2.71 17.83
N VAL A 422 32.59 -2.12 18.59
CA VAL A 422 33.14 -0.81 18.22
C VAL A 422 33.97 -1.02 16.95
N CYS A 423 33.47 -0.56 15.81
CA CYS A 423 34.11 -0.71 14.50
C CYS A 423 35.32 0.21 14.33
N ASN A 424 36.31 0.05 15.20
CA ASN A 424 37.52 0.85 15.19
C ASN A 424 38.62 0.13 14.38
N VAL A 425 38.99 0.69 13.23
CA VAL A 425 40.00 0.15 12.31
C VAL A 425 41.36 -0.03 12.99
N SER A 426 41.75 0.89 13.89
CA SER A 426 43.05 0.82 14.63
C SER A 426 43.14 -0.36 15.59
N LYS A 427 41.99 -0.96 15.95
CA LYS A 427 41.90 -2.12 16.84
C LYS A 427 41.49 -3.40 16.10
N GLY A 428 41.64 -3.44 14.78
CA GLY A 428 41.25 -4.60 13.96
C GLY A 428 39.75 -4.82 13.86
N GLY A 429 38.92 -3.78 14.06
CA GLY A 429 37.47 -3.85 14.09
C GLY A 429 36.78 -4.00 12.73
N MET A 430 37.52 -4.22 11.63
CA MET A 430 37.01 -4.36 10.27
C MET A 430 36.74 -5.83 9.86
N GLY A 431 36.46 -6.72 10.81
CA GLY A 431 35.87 -8.04 10.44
C GLY A 431 34.56 -7.85 9.66
N GLY A 432 34.06 -8.88 8.98
CA GLY A 432 32.85 -8.79 8.12
C GLY A 432 31.59 -8.17 8.76
N ASN A 433 31.62 -7.85 10.08
CA ASN A 433 30.53 -7.13 10.76
C ASN A 433 30.64 -5.59 10.68
N CYS A 434 31.77 -5.05 10.20
CA CYS A 434 32.00 -3.62 10.05
C CYS A 434 32.49 -3.31 8.63
N THR A 435 32.21 -2.11 8.16
CA THR A 435 32.69 -1.65 6.85
C THR A 435 33.06 -0.16 6.89
N SER A 436 33.77 0.32 5.88
CA SER A 436 34.02 1.74 5.69
C SER A 436 32.72 2.49 5.40
N LEU A 437 32.56 3.69 5.93
CA LEU A 437 31.47 4.58 5.56
C LEU A 437 31.61 5.07 4.11
N SER A 438 32.81 5.44 3.69
CA SER A 438 33.07 6.04 2.37
C SER A 438 33.32 5.01 1.26
N ASN A 439 33.72 3.79 1.58
CA ASN A 439 34.03 2.75 0.62
C ASN A 439 33.72 1.36 1.18
N PRO A 440 32.43 1.02 1.36
CA PRO A 440 32.01 -0.29 1.80
C PRO A 440 32.31 -1.35 0.73
N ASN A 441 32.64 -2.57 1.17
CA ASN A 441 32.78 -3.70 0.26
C ASN A 441 31.68 -4.74 0.50
N PRO A 442 30.67 -4.87 -0.37
CA PRO A 442 29.58 -5.85 -0.22
C PRO A 442 30.03 -7.31 -0.30
N ASP A 443 31.23 -7.55 -0.86
CA ASP A 443 31.83 -8.88 -1.04
C ASP A 443 32.83 -9.23 0.08
N ASP A 444 32.88 -8.46 1.18
CA ASP A 444 33.73 -8.78 2.33
C ASP A 444 33.46 -10.19 2.86
N ALA A 445 34.54 -10.89 3.19
CA ALA A 445 34.44 -12.21 3.78
C ALA A 445 33.73 -12.13 5.14
N TRP A 446 32.67 -12.91 5.30
CA TRP A 446 31.95 -13.07 6.55
C TRP A 446 31.95 -14.55 6.97
N ASN A 447 32.68 -14.86 8.02
CA ASN A 447 32.84 -16.23 8.55
C ASN A 447 31.83 -16.53 9.67
N GLY A 448 30.61 -16.04 9.52
CA GLY A 448 29.55 -16.23 10.49
C GLY A 448 28.63 -17.40 10.17
N ASN A 449 27.60 -17.55 10.98
CA ASN A 449 26.55 -18.55 10.84
C ASN A 449 25.17 -17.90 10.91
N VAL A 450 24.27 -18.30 10.01
CA VAL A 450 22.84 -17.95 10.01
C VAL A 450 22.06 -19.21 10.30
N ALA A 451 21.60 -19.35 11.55
CA ALA A 451 20.84 -20.51 12.00
C ALA A 451 19.37 -20.16 12.23
N ARG A 452 18.47 -20.98 11.71
CA ARG A 452 17.03 -20.79 11.92
C ARG A 452 16.69 -20.80 13.42
N ASN A 453 16.03 -19.77 13.89
CA ASN A 453 15.50 -19.68 15.25
C ASN A 453 14.00 -20.01 15.20
N TYR A 454 13.61 -21.11 15.84
CA TYR A 454 12.19 -21.54 15.89
C TYR A 454 11.44 -20.96 17.10
N ASN A 455 12.12 -20.25 18.00
CA ASN A 455 11.46 -19.46 19.03
C ASN A 455 10.80 -18.24 18.38
N GLY A 456 9.56 -18.00 18.77
CA GLY A 456 8.82 -16.90 18.15
C GLY A 456 7.41 -16.76 18.72
N THR A 457 6.64 -15.91 18.10
CA THR A 457 5.26 -15.59 18.50
C THR A 457 4.28 -16.14 17.47
N ASN A 458 3.23 -16.79 17.96
CA ASN A 458 2.06 -17.13 17.18
C ASN A 458 0.87 -16.32 17.70
N THR A 459 0.38 -15.39 16.88
CA THR A 459 -0.79 -14.54 17.18
C THR A 459 -1.97 -15.03 16.36
N LYS A 460 -3.12 -15.17 17.01
CA LYS A 460 -4.40 -15.47 16.37
C LYS A 460 -5.39 -14.36 16.71
N ALA A 461 -6.19 -13.98 15.73
CA ALA A 461 -7.29 -13.06 15.94
C ALA A 461 -8.55 -13.56 15.23
N THR A 462 -9.69 -13.23 15.82
CA THR A 462 -11.01 -13.45 15.23
C THR A 462 -11.78 -12.14 15.29
N SER A 463 -12.33 -11.72 14.17
CA SER A 463 -13.16 -10.53 14.06
C SER A 463 -14.56 -10.91 13.56
N ARG A 464 -15.60 -10.31 14.14
CA ARG A 464 -16.98 -10.41 13.68
C ARG A 464 -17.57 -9.04 13.64
N ALA A 465 -18.26 -8.71 12.56
CA ALA A 465 -18.84 -7.38 12.41
C ALA A 465 -20.21 -7.42 11.72
N ALA A 466 -21.00 -6.39 12.05
CA ALA A 466 -22.20 -6.04 11.32
C ALA A 466 -22.17 -4.54 11.00
N TYR A 467 -22.60 -4.16 9.79
CA TYR A 467 -22.56 -2.78 9.35
C TYR A 467 -23.74 -2.41 8.45
N VAL A 468 -24.02 -1.11 8.41
CA VAL A 468 -24.99 -0.50 7.50
C VAL A 468 -24.50 0.88 7.06
N PHE A 469 -24.64 1.15 5.77
CA PHE A 469 -24.44 2.45 5.12
C PHE A 469 -25.70 2.85 4.39
N ASP A 470 -26.05 4.13 4.44
CA ASP A 470 -27.17 4.66 3.70
C ASP A 470 -26.87 6.10 3.26
N THR A 471 -27.17 6.40 2.00
CA THR A 471 -27.26 7.77 1.48
C THR A 471 -28.71 8.07 1.21
N ILE A 472 -29.26 9.02 1.96
CA ILE A 472 -30.65 9.46 1.94
C ILE A 472 -30.75 10.76 1.15
N GLU A 473 -31.48 10.77 0.07
CA GLU A 473 -31.84 12.00 -0.66
C GLU A 473 -33.01 12.69 0.09
N LEU A 474 -32.67 13.66 0.99
CA LEU A 474 -33.66 14.43 1.75
C LEU A 474 -34.50 15.31 0.84
N ASP A 475 -33.88 15.90 -0.14
CA ASP A 475 -34.44 16.63 -1.28
C ASP A 475 -33.39 16.67 -2.42
N PRO A 476 -33.68 17.21 -3.62
CA PRO A 476 -32.74 17.23 -4.74
C PRO A 476 -31.41 17.97 -4.48
N LYS A 477 -31.30 18.74 -3.38
CA LYS A 477 -30.11 19.53 -3.02
C LYS A 477 -29.42 19.04 -1.76
N TRP A 478 -30.05 18.15 -0.98
CA TRP A 478 -29.51 17.72 0.31
C TRP A 478 -29.45 16.22 0.41
N LEU A 479 -28.27 15.69 0.67
CA LEU A 479 -28.03 14.29 0.93
C LEU A 479 -27.52 14.12 2.36
N LEU A 480 -28.02 13.10 3.05
CA LEU A 480 -27.49 12.64 4.34
C LEU A 480 -26.84 11.27 4.14
N ASN A 481 -25.53 11.18 4.40
CA ASN A 481 -24.82 9.91 4.41
C ASN A 481 -24.58 9.45 5.84
N VAL A 482 -24.91 8.20 6.15
CA VAL A 482 -24.68 7.57 7.47
C VAL A 482 -24.05 6.22 7.29
N GLY A 483 -23.12 5.89 8.18
CA GLY A 483 -22.50 4.56 8.25
C GLY A 483 -22.34 4.16 9.71
N LEU A 484 -22.75 2.93 10.04
CA LEU A 484 -22.65 2.34 11.37
C LEU A 484 -21.98 0.99 11.26
N ARG A 485 -21.09 0.67 12.18
CA ARG A 485 -20.46 -0.64 12.28
C ARG A 485 -20.18 -1.01 13.73
N TYR A 486 -20.50 -2.23 14.08
CA TYR A 486 -20.15 -2.86 15.34
C TYR A 486 -19.22 -4.03 15.12
N ASP A 487 -18.13 -4.08 15.84
CA ASP A 487 -17.11 -5.13 15.76
C ASP A 487 -16.88 -5.78 17.11
N THR A 488 -16.64 -7.09 17.11
CA THR A 488 -15.97 -7.82 18.18
C THR A 488 -14.62 -8.30 17.67
N PHE A 489 -13.58 -8.17 18.47
CA PHE A 489 -12.21 -8.53 18.12
C PHE A 489 -11.55 -9.29 19.26
N ASP A 490 -11.34 -10.59 19.08
CA ASP A 490 -10.69 -11.48 20.03
C ASP A 490 -9.27 -11.77 19.53
N THR A 491 -8.25 -11.58 20.33
CA THR A 491 -6.87 -11.86 19.95
C THR A 491 -6.11 -12.63 21.03
N GLN A 492 -5.17 -13.49 20.61
CA GLN A 492 -4.33 -14.28 21.48
C GLN A 492 -2.93 -14.41 20.88
N ALA A 493 -1.92 -14.05 21.65
CA ALA A 493 -0.51 -14.31 21.32
C ALA A 493 0.10 -15.37 22.24
N ASN A 494 0.76 -16.35 21.63
CA ASN A 494 1.54 -17.36 22.32
C ASN A 494 3.01 -17.20 21.90
N THR A 495 3.86 -16.79 22.83
CA THR A 495 5.29 -16.62 22.58
C THR A 495 6.07 -17.77 23.20
N ASN A 496 6.91 -18.41 22.39
CA ASN A 496 7.93 -19.34 22.85
C ASN A 496 9.26 -18.59 22.87
N ALA A 497 9.78 -18.33 24.06
CA ALA A 497 11.12 -17.77 24.25
C ALA A 497 12.01 -18.78 24.96
N ALA A 498 13.33 -18.60 24.88
CA ALA A 498 14.27 -19.43 25.61
C ALA A 498 14.03 -19.40 27.13
N THR A 499 13.43 -18.32 27.63
CA THR A 499 13.09 -18.10 29.05
C THR A 499 11.73 -18.67 29.47
N GLY A 500 10.96 -19.26 28.54
CA GLY A 500 9.64 -19.85 28.84
C GLY A 500 8.56 -19.48 27.82
N ARG A 501 7.33 -19.93 28.11
CA ARG A 501 6.15 -19.66 27.28
C ARG A 501 5.29 -18.58 27.95
N THR A 502 4.88 -17.60 27.15
CA THR A 502 3.93 -16.56 27.57
C THR A 502 2.69 -16.62 26.71
N LYS A 503 1.53 -16.46 27.34
CA LYS A 503 0.25 -16.37 26.66
C LYS A 503 -0.44 -15.09 27.05
N LEU A 504 -0.79 -14.29 26.06
CA LEU A 504 -1.54 -13.05 26.22
C LEU A 504 -2.86 -13.19 25.47
N LYS A 505 -3.91 -12.61 26.02
CA LYS A 505 -5.24 -12.51 25.40
C LYS A 505 -5.78 -11.10 25.57
N ASP A 506 -6.54 -10.67 24.60
CA ASP A 506 -7.32 -9.46 24.65
C ASP A 506 -8.63 -9.67 23.89
N ASP A 507 -9.74 -9.13 24.41
CA ASP A 507 -11.02 -9.08 23.75
C ASP A 507 -11.54 -7.64 23.80
N SER A 508 -11.92 -7.14 22.63
CA SER A 508 -12.37 -5.77 22.43
C SER A 508 -13.69 -5.75 21.67
N GLN A 509 -14.55 -4.80 22.05
CA GLN A 509 -15.79 -4.50 21.34
C GLN A 509 -15.83 -3.01 21.08
N PHE A 510 -16.18 -2.62 19.86
CA PHE A 510 -16.22 -1.21 19.52
C PHE A 510 -17.29 -0.91 18.48
N PHE A 511 -17.83 0.29 18.60
CA PHE A 511 -18.81 0.83 17.68
C PHE A 511 -18.23 2.04 16.97
N ASN A 512 -18.19 1.97 15.64
CA ASN A 512 -17.74 3.07 14.81
C ASN A 512 -18.87 3.58 13.93
N TRP A 513 -18.86 4.89 13.70
CA TRP A 513 -19.88 5.52 12.89
C TRP A 513 -19.34 6.70 12.12
N GLN A 514 -20.05 7.03 11.07
CA GLN A 514 -19.85 8.24 10.30
C GLN A 514 -21.18 8.88 9.97
N ALA A 515 -21.18 10.19 9.83
CA ALA A 515 -22.30 10.94 9.30
C ALA A 515 -21.76 12.10 8.46
N GLY A 516 -22.41 12.37 7.35
CA GLY A 516 -22.05 13.46 6.45
C GLY A 516 -23.29 14.09 5.84
N LEU A 517 -23.34 15.42 5.85
CA LEU A 517 -24.37 16.18 5.19
C LEU A 517 -23.77 16.83 3.93
N VAL A 518 -24.41 16.63 2.79
CA VAL A 518 -24.00 17.15 1.49
C VAL A 518 -25.04 18.11 0.98
N TRP A 519 -24.60 19.30 0.62
CA TRP A 519 -25.39 20.30 -0.08
C TRP A 519 -24.94 20.40 -1.53
N LYS A 520 -25.88 20.25 -2.45
CA LYS A 520 -25.67 20.35 -3.91
C LYS A 520 -26.20 21.71 -4.40
N PRO A 521 -25.35 22.74 -4.51
CA PRO A 521 -25.77 24.01 -5.10
C PRO A 521 -26.15 23.84 -6.58
N THR A 522 -25.47 22.91 -7.28
CA THR A 522 -25.68 22.50 -8.66
C THR A 522 -25.53 20.98 -8.78
N GLU A 523 -25.98 20.38 -9.89
CA GLU A 523 -25.88 18.94 -10.11
C GLU A 523 -24.45 18.41 -10.12
N ASN A 524 -23.52 19.21 -10.66
CA ASN A 524 -22.10 18.89 -10.84
C ASN A 524 -21.19 19.36 -9.67
N GLY A 525 -21.77 19.79 -8.55
CA GLY A 525 -20.98 20.29 -7.42
C GLY A 525 -21.62 20.04 -6.08
N SER A 526 -20.78 19.79 -5.06
CA SER A 526 -21.19 19.56 -3.69
C SER A 526 -20.32 20.30 -2.69
N ILE A 527 -20.93 20.66 -1.56
CA ILE A 527 -20.27 21.13 -0.35
C ILE A 527 -20.73 20.20 0.76
N TYR A 528 -19.80 19.65 1.54
CA TYR A 528 -20.13 18.69 2.58
C TYR A 528 -19.46 19.00 3.92
N THR A 529 -20.06 18.53 4.97
CA THR A 529 -19.43 18.39 6.27
C THR A 529 -19.58 16.96 6.73
N SER A 530 -18.57 16.41 7.41
CA SER A 530 -18.61 15.05 7.91
C SER A 530 -17.91 14.89 9.26
N TYR A 531 -18.38 13.85 9.97
CA TYR A 531 -17.80 13.34 11.19
C TYR A 531 -17.60 11.83 11.04
N ALA A 532 -16.45 11.32 11.45
CA ALA A 532 -16.15 9.89 11.39
C ALA A 532 -15.31 9.45 12.59
N THR A 533 -15.50 8.19 13.02
CA THR A 533 -14.75 7.58 14.11
C THR A 533 -13.96 6.37 13.66
N SER A 534 -12.92 6.02 14.42
CA SER A 534 -12.14 4.82 14.25
C SER A 534 -11.65 4.29 15.60
N ALA A 535 -11.52 2.97 15.71
CA ALA A 535 -11.00 2.29 16.88
C ALA A 535 -9.86 1.33 16.53
N SER A 536 -8.81 1.32 17.38
CA SER A 536 -7.63 0.47 17.20
C SER A 536 -7.44 -0.42 18.43
N PRO A 537 -7.92 -1.70 18.39
CA PRO A 537 -7.81 -2.62 19.52
C PRO A 537 -6.37 -3.10 19.73
N VAL A 538 -6.08 -3.67 20.90
CA VAL A 538 -4.81 -4.34 21.18
C VAL A 538 -4.61 -5.52 20.22
N GLY A 539 -3.41 -5.64 19.66
CA GLY A 539 -3.12 -6.71 18.71
C GLY A 539 -3.77 -6.52 17.32
N GLY A 540 -4.25 -5.31 17.01
CA GLY A 540 -4.90 -5.01 15.73
C GLY A 540 -4.06 -5.29 14.49
N LEU A 541 -2.73 -5.30 14.59
CA LEU A 541 -1.80 -5.72 13.53
C LEU A 541 -1.49 -7.23 13.54
N VAL A 542 -2.15 -8.01 14.40
CA VAL A 542 -2.05 -9.49 14.47
C VAL A 542 -0.60 -10.00 14.53
N GLY A 543 0.26 -9.31 15.30
CA GLY A 543 1.68 -9.68 15.47
C GLY A 543 2.62 -9.16 14.39
N GLU A 544 2.14 -8.42 13.41
CA GLU A 544 2.95 -7.63 12.48
C GLU A 544 3.18 -6.24 13.08
N GLY A 545 4.41 -5.94 13.45
CA GLY A 545 4.80 -4.66 14.05
C GLY A 545 5.02 -4.68 15.56
N GLN A 546 5.83 -3.75 16.06
CA GLN A 546 6.17 -3.55 17.48
C GLN A 546 5.34 -2.50 18.18
N GLU A 547 4.53 -1.80 17.43
CA GLU A 547 3.73 -0.73 17.98
C GLU A 547 2.84 -1.21 19.15
N PRO A 548 2.35 -0.30 19.99
CA PRO A 548 1.41 -0.65 21.07
C PRO A 548 0.19 -1.44 20.61
N ASN A 549 -0.04 -1.50 19.29
CA ASN A 549 -1.09 -2.30 18.66
C ASN A 549 -0.78 -3.81 18.62
N GLY A 550 0.49 -4.23 18.76
CA GLY A 550 0.91 -5.63 18.85
C GLY A 550 1.07 -6.10 20.28
N PHE A 551 1.03 -7.43 20.48
CA PHE A 551 1.38 -8.01 21.77
C PHE A 551 2.91 -7.96 21.97
N VAL A 552 3.34 -7.26 22.99
CA VAL A 552 4.75 -7.21 23.39
C VAL A 552 5.00 -8.24 24.49
N THR A 553 6.00 -9.12 24.28
CA THR A 553 6.33 -10.19 25.23
C THR A 553 6.64 -9.62 26.62
N GLY A 554 5.97 -10.15 27.65
CA GLY A 554 6.20 -9.78 29.06
C GLY A 554 5.49 -8.51 29.51
N ILE A 555 4.58 -7.96 28.69
CA ILE A 555 3.75 -6.81 29.05
C ILE A 555 2.31 -7.27 29.25
N ASN A 556 1.69 -6.82 30.36
CA ASN A 556 0.27 -7.01 30.58
C ASN A 556 -0.50 -5.97 29.74
N THR A 557 -1.37 -6.44 28.85
CA THR A 557 -2.20 -5.61 27.98
C THR A 557 -3.70 -5.81 28.23
N SER A 558 -4.05 -6.65 29.21
CA SER A 558 -5.45 -7.05 29.47
C SER A 558 -6.39 -5.92 29.90
N ASP A 559 -5.82 -4.79 30.37
CA ASP A 559 -6.58 -3.67 30.88
C ASP A 559 -6.55 -2.45 29.93
N LEU A 560 -6.04 -2.65 28.72
CA LEU A 560 -5.94 -1.57 27.72
C LEU A 560 -7.20 -1.52 26.86
N GLU A 561 -7.75 -0.33 26.74
CA GLU A 561 -8.88 -0.04 25.86
C GLU A 561 -8.40 0.19 24.40
N PRO A 562 -9.28 0.05 23.41
CA PRO A 562 -9.00 0.49 22.05
C PRO A 562 -8.60 1.98 22.01
N GLU A 563 -7.60 2.30 21.17
CA GLU A 563 -7.32 3.69 20.83
C GLU A 563 -8.45 4.22 19.96
N GLU A 564 -8.86 5.47 20.22
CA GLU A 564 -9.98 6.10 19.52
C GLU A 564 -9.51 7.24 18.63
N THR A 565 -10.12 7.37 17.48
CA THR A 565 -9.86 8.47 16.55
C THR A 565 -11.17 9.10 16.13
N VAL A 566 -11.18 10.43 16.08
CA VAL A 566 -12.29 11.23 15.54
C VAL A 566 -11.78 12.17 14.47
N ASN A 567 -12.60 12.42 13.44
CA ASN A 567 -12.31 13.36 12.38
C ASN A 567 -13.49 14.26 12.10
N TYR A 568 -13.20 15.54 11.93
CA TYR A 568 -14.13 16.57 11.42
C TYR A 568 -13.61 17.03 10.07
N GLU A 569 -14.44 17.05 9.05
CA GLU A 569 -14.06 17.46 7.72
C GLU A 569 -15.12 18.35 7.11
N LEU A 570 -14.68 19.44 6.45
CA LEU A 570 -15.48 20.31 5.60
C LEU A 570 -14.83 20.36 4.24
N GLY A 571 -15.57 20.03 3.20
CA GLY A 571 -15.00 19.99 1.85
C GLY A 571 -15.99 20.40 0.77
N THR A 572 -15.47 20.48 -0.43
CA THR A 572 -16.24 20.77 -1.65
C THR A 572 -15.66 19.97 -2.82
N LYS A 573 -16.53 19.56 -3.73
CA LYS A 573 -16.19 18.78 -4.93
C LYS A 573 -16.96 19.29 -6.13
N TRP A 574 -16.28 19.36 -7.26
CA TRP A 574 -16.84 19.91 -8.49
C TRP A 574 -16.39 19.08 -9.70
N ASP A 575 -17.33 18.58 -10.46
CA ASP A 575 -17.09 17.94 -11.75
C ASP A 575 -17.36 18.97 -12.86
N LEU A 576 -16.32 19.35 -13.58
CA LEU A 576 -16.32 20.43 -14.56
C LEU A 576 -16.20 19.87 -15.99
N PHE A 577 -16.54 20.69 -16.99
CA PHE A 577 -16.41 20.37 -18.40
C PHE A 577 -17.18 19.11 -18.82
N HIS A 578 -18.45 18.96 -18.39
CA HIS A 578 -19.28 17.75 -18.57
C HIS A 578 -18.64 16.53 -17.94
N ASP A 579 -18.35 16.62 -16.65
CA ASP A 579 -17.81 15.55 -15.79
C ASP A 579 -16.44 14.99 -16.23
N ARG A 580 -15.64 15.80 -16.97
CA ARG A 580 -14.31 15.38 -17.44
C ARG A 580 -13.17 15.76 -16.51
N LEU A 581 -13.37 16.74 -15.62
CA LEU A 581 -12.38 17.23 -14.67
C LEU A 581 -13.00 17.33 -13.28
N SER A 582 -12.52 16.53 -12.34
CA SER A 582 -12.90 16.62 -10.93
C SER A 582 -11.93 17.49 -10.15
N LEU A 583 -12.47 18.45 -9.38
CA LEU A 583 -11.73 19.29 -8.45
C LEU A 583 -12.26 19.05 -7.04
N THR A 584 -11.36 18.86 -6.08
CA THR A 584 -11.75 18.69 -4.67
C THR A 584 -10.91 19.56 -3.75
N ALA A 585 -11.52 20.04 -2.67
CA ALA A 585 -10.86 20.75 -1.61
C ALA A 585 -11.46 20.34 -0.26
N ALA A 586 -10.64 20.10 0.76
CA ALA A 586 -11.10 19.77 2.09
C ALA A 586 -10.18 20.36 3.15
N VAL A 587 -10.78 20.81 4.27
CA VAL A 587 -10.08 21.10 5.52
C VAL A 587 -10.57 20.10 6.58
N PHE A 588 -9.66 19.65 7.42
CA PHE A 588 -9.98 18.61 8.39
C PHE A 588 -9.20 18.76 9.70
N ARG A 589 -9.72 18.15 10.74
CA ARG A 589 -9.05 17.88 12.00
C ARG A 589 -9.25 16.42 12.37
N THR A 590 -8.15 15.70 12.58
CA THR A 590 -8.12 14.33 13.09
C THR A 590 -7.46 14.32 14.47
N GLU A 591 -8.15 13.79 15.47
CA GLU A 591 -7.66 13.63 16.85
C GLU A 591 -7.65 12.14 17.19
N LYS A 592 -6.49 11.63 17.62
CA LYS A 592 -6.33 10.26 18.12
C LYS A 592 -6.06 10.33 19.61
N LYS A 593 -6.93 9.67 20.39
CA LYS A 593 -6.95 9.65 21.86
C LYS A 593 -6.76 8.25 22.40
N ASN A 594 -6.55 8.13 23.71
CA ASN A 594 -6.28 6.87 24.37
C ASN A 594 -5.10 6.11 23.76
N THR A 595 -4.15 6.84 23.17
CA THR A 595 -2.94 6.21 22.59
C THR A 595 -2.19 5.50 23.70
N ARG A 596 -1.76 4.29 23.44
CA ARG A 596 -1.03 3.45 24.40
C ARG A 596 0.36 4.00 24.63
N ILE A 597 0.68 4.27 25.87
CA ILE A 597 1.95 4.82 26.31
C ILE A 597 2.67 3.88 27.26
N LEU A 598 3.98 3.74 27.11
CA LEU A 598 4.81 2.92 27.99
C LEU A 598 5.15 3.74 29.26
N VAL A 599 4.54 3.43 30.39
CA VAL A 599 4.74 4.14 31.67
C VAL A 599 5.85 3.53 32.53
N SER A 600 6.20 2.27 32.27
CA SER A 600 7.36 1.59 32.89
C SER A 600 7.89 0.51 31.94
N SER A 601 9.00 -0.14 32.31
CA SER A 601 9.64 -1.16 31.45
C SER A 601 8.70 -2.26 30.96
N ASN A 602 7.57 -2.50 31.64
CA ASN A 602 6.66 -3.59 31.36
C ASN A 602 5.16 -3.21 31.48
N THR A 603 4.81 -1.92 31.52
CA THR A 603 3.43 -1.48 31.71
C THR A 603 3.06 -0.44 30.68
N PHE A 604 2.00 -0.70 29.93
CA PHE A 604 1.33 0.27 29.08
C PHE A 604 0.07 0.80 29.79
N GLU A 605 -0.26 2.05 29.51
CA GLU A 605 -1.51 2.71 29.92
C GLU A 605 -2.08 3.45 28.69
N ASN A 606 -3.40 3.64 28.70
CA ASN A 606 -4.06 4.54 27.76
C ASN A 606 -3.95 5.99 28.27
N GLY A 607 -3.64 6.96 27.40
CA GLY A 607 -3.57 8.36 27.82
C GLY A 607 -2.87 9.31 26.85
N GLY A 608 -2.22 8.78 25.82
CA GLY A 608 -1.60 9.63 24.80
C GLY A 608 -2.63 10.29 23.88
N GLU A 609 -2.27 11.47 23.33
CA GLU A 609 -3.08 12.20 22.35
C GLU A 609 -2.20 12.77 21.23
N SER A 610 -2.67 12.63 20.00
CA SER A 610 -2.08 13.26 18.80
C SER A 610 -3.16 13.89 17.94
N ARG A 611 -2.78 14.97 17.24
CA ARG A 611 -3.70 15.75 16.40
C ARG A 611 -3.05 16.11 15.07
N VAL A 612 -3.86 16.08 14.01
CA VAL A 612 -3.48 16.57 12.67
C VAL A 612 -4.56 17.50 12.16
N ASP A 613 -4.20 18.76 11.93
CA ASP A 613 -5.00 19.74 11.20
C ASP A 613 -4.48 19.83 9.75
N GLY A 614 -5.35 19.83 8.75
CA GLY A 614 -4.88 19.82 7.37
C GLY A 614 -5.80 20.49 6.35
N LEU A 615 -5.18 20.77 5.21
CA LEU A 615 -5.84 21.21 3.96
C LEU A 615 -5.39 20.27 2.85
N GLU A 616 -6.33 19.79 2.06
CA GLU A 616 -6.07 18.96 0.89
C GLU A 616 -6.79 19.52 -0.33
N LEU A 617 -6.09 19.52 -1.47
CA LEU A 617 -6.59 19.93 -2.77
C LEU A 617 -6.28 18.84 -3.78
N SER A 618 -7.18 18.53 -4.71
CA SER A 618 -6.87 17.66 -5.84
C SER A 618 -7.58 18.07 -7.13
N ALA A 619 -6.99 17.66 -8.26
CA ALA A 619 -7.53 17.81 -9.59
C ALA A 619 -7.22 16.54 -10.39
N SER A 620 -8.23 15.94 -11.02
CA SER A 620 -8.06 14.73 -11.84
C SER A 620 -8.98 14.76 -13.05
N GLY A 621 -8.44 14.47 -14.25
CA GLY A 621 -9.19 14.37 -15.47
C GLY A 621 -8.69 15.25 -16.62
N LYS A 622 -9.56 15.55 -17.59
CA LYS A 622 -9.26 16.27 -18.81
C LYS A 622 -9.57 17.76 -18.68
N ILE A 623 -8.56 18.63 -18.84
CA ILE A 623 -8.73 20.08 -18.95
C ILE A 623 -9.25 20.43 -20.34
N THR A 624 -8.69 19.76 -21.37
CA THR A 624 -9.16 19.79 -22.76
C THR A 624 -9.17 18.34 -23.29
N ASP A 625 -9.64 18.12 -24.51
CA ASP A 625 -9.61 16.79 -25.13
C ASP A 625 -8.19 16.22 -25.26
N GLN A 626 -7.17 17.08 -25.31
CA GLN A 626 -5.77 16.74 -25.49
C GLN A 626 -4.95 16.80 -24.20
N TRP A 627 -5.46 17.45 -23.13
CA TRP A 627 -4.69 17.75 -21.94
C TRP A 627 -5.34 17.16 -20.71
N GLN A 628 -4.63 16.25 -20.06
CA GLN A 628 -5.05 15.63 -18.80
C GLN A 628 -4.13 16.02 -17.64
N VAL A 629 -4.70 16.03 -16.44
CA VAL A 629 -4.00 16.32 -15.20
C VAL A 629 -4.43 15.36 -14.10
N PHE A 630 -3.45 14.92 -13.28
CA PHE A 630 -3.63 14.25 -12.00
C PHE A 630 -2.73 14.95 -10.99
N ALA A 631 -3.30 15.73 -10.11
CA ALA A 631 -2.54 16.63 -9.24
C ALA A 631 -3.18 16.72 -7.86
N GLY A 632 -2.33 17.00 -6.86
CA GLY A 632 -2.81 17.24 -5.52
C GLY A 632 -1.79 17.98 -4.67
N TYR A 633 -2.30 18.59 -3.61
CA TYR A 633 -1.53 19.27 -2.57
C TYR A 633 -2.10 18.90 -1.20
N SER A 634 -1.23 18.66 -0.24
CA SER A 634 -1.58 18.43 1.15
C SER A 634 -0.72 19.27 2.07
N TYR A 635 -1.36 20.01 2.98
CA TYR A 635 -0.74 20.68 4.11
C TYR A 635 -1.19 19.98 5.39
N LEU A 636 -0.24 19.54 6.22
CA LEU A 636 -0.47 18.82 7.46
C LEU A 636 0.23 19.51 8.61
N LYS A 637 -0.51 19.95 9.61
CA LYS A 637 0.02 20.39 10.89
C LYS A 637 -0.23 19.28 11.92
N SER A 638 0.75 18.40 12.09
CA SER A 638 0.69 17.33 13.08
C SER A 638 1.31 17.77 14.39
N GLU A 639 0.80 17.25 15.52
CA GLU A 639 1.25 17.58 16.86
C GLU A 639 1.05 16.41 17.82
N LEU A 640 2.06 16.08 18.60
CA LEU A 640 1.96 15.24 19.77
C LEU A 640 1.40 16.11 20.92
N VAL A 641 0.08 16.01 21.18
CA VAL A 641 -0.62 16.84 22.19
C VAL A 641 -0.30 16.35 23.59
N ASP A 642 -0.38 15.04 23.79
CA ASP A 642 0.12 14.34 24.96
C ASP A 642 0.92 13.11 24.52
N PRO A 643 2.25 13.19 24.47
CA PRO A 643 3.07 12.07 24.04
C PRO A 643 3.16 10.95 25.10
N GLY A 644 2.68 11.18 26.31
CA GLY A 644 2.87 10.27 27.42
C GLY A 644 4.36 10.01 27.71
N ARG A 645 4.68 8.82 28.21
CA ARG A 645 6.06 8.34 28.36
C ARG A 645 6.43 7.53 27.13
N ILE A 646 7.06 8.16 26.14
CA ILE A 646 7.56 7.46 24.97
C ILE A 646 8.97 6.96 25.27
N GLY A 647 9.17 5.66 25.29
CA GLY A 647 10.49 5.05 25.44
C GLY A 647 10.56 3.70 24.74
N ASN A 648 11.71 3.37 24.15
CA ASN A 648 12.00 1.98 23.86
C ASN A 648 12.33 1.25 25.16
N ARG A 649 12.40 -0.08 25.16
CA ARG A 649 12.64 -0.93 26.34
C ARG A 649 13.89 -0.54 27.16
N GLN A 650 14.75 0.33 26.66
CA GLN A 650 16.04 0.71 27.26
C GLN A 650 16.08 2.17 27.73
N ASN A 651 15.30 3.08 27.14
CA ASN A 651 15.32 4.49 27.47
C ASN A 651 13.90 5.06 27.60
N VAL A 652 13.38 5.10 28.82
CA VAL A 652 12.15 5.81 29.14
C VAL A 652 12.45 7.30 29.14
N VAL A 653 12.00 8.03 28.13
CA VAL A 653 12.09 9.49 28.09
C VAL A 653 11.00 10.08 28.99
N SER A 654 11.32 11.11 29.73
CA SER A 654 10.37 11.77 30.65
C SER A 654 9.05 12.16 29.94
N ALA A 655 7.92 11.93 30.61
CA ALA A 655 6.64 12.43 30.12
C ALA A 655 6.73 13.94 29.81
N GLY A 656 6.26 14.34 28.64
CA GLY A 656 6.18 15.75 28.23
C GLY A 656 7.36 16.30 27.43
N SER A 657 8.49 15.60 27.29
CA SER A 657 9.65 16.11 26.52
C SER A 657 9.36 16.26 25.00
N ASN A 658 8.41 15.49 24.45
CA ASN A 658 8.03 15.52 23.04
C ASN A 658 6.69 16.24 22.78
N LYS A 659 6.12 16.91 23.78
CA LYS A 659 4.89 17.66 23.62
C LYS A 659 5.08 18.81 22.63
N GLY A 660 4.17 18.92 21.67
CA GLY A 660 4.23 19.93 20.59
C GLY A 660 5.09 19.52 19.39
N ASN A 661 5.83 18.40 19.48
CA ASN A 661 6.63 17.89 18.37
C ASN A 661 5.74 17.41 17.22
N GLN A 662 6.29 17.47 16.01
CA GLN A 662 5.68 16.91 14.81
C GLN A 662 5.68 15.38 14.90
N MET A 663 4.62 14.76 14.41
CA MET A 663 4.53 13.29 14.35
C MET A 663 5.55 12.74 13.33
N PRO A 664 6.18 11.58 13.62
CA PRO A 664 7.06 10.91 12.67
C PRO A 664 6.35 10.60 11.34
N ASN A 665 7.13 10.49 10.27
CA ASN A 665 6.66 10.19 8.91
C ASN A 665 5.56 11.14 8.38
N THR A 666 5.46 12.36 8.90
CA THR A 666 4.43 13.33 8.53
C THR A 666 5.06 14.57 7.91
N PRO A 667 5.07 14.76 6.59
CA PRO A 667 5.53 15.98 5.96
C PRO A 667 4.55 17.12 6.21
N LYS A 668 5.05 18.33 6.41
CA LYS A 668 4.20 19.51 6.55
C LYS A 668 3.52 19.88 5.24
N ASN A 669 4.26 19.81 4.14
CA ASN A 669 3.76 20.07 2.80
C ASN A 669 4.12 18.90 1.89
N SER A 670 3.19 18.50 1.03
CA SER A 670 3.45 17.59 -0.08
C SER A 670 2.63 18.01 -1.31
N PHE A 671 3.22 17.84 -2.47
CA PHE A 671 2.61 18.17 -3.74
C PHE A 671 2.93 17.10 -4.76
N SER A 672 1.95 16.73 -5.56
CA SER A 672 2.12 15.86 -6.72
C SER A 672 1.44 16.48 -7.92
N LEU A 673 2.10 16.41 -9.06
CA LEU A 673 1.56 16.76 -10.37
C LEU A 673 2.02 15.71 -11.37
N TRP A 674 1.08 15.12 -12.06
CA TRP A 674 1.31 14.41 -13.31
C TRP A 674 0.40 14.97 -14.37
N THR A 675 0.92 15.24 -15.56
CA THR A 675 0.14 15.80 -16.66
C THR A 675 0.59 15.23 -17.99
N THR A 676 -0.35 15.02 -18.90
CA THR A 676 -0.09 14.55 -20.27
C THR A 676 -0.76 15.45 -21.29
N TYR A 677 -0.13 15.57 -22.45
CA TYR A 677 -0.63 16.35 -23.57
C TYR A 677 -0.45 15.60 -24.89
N ASP A 678 -1.54 15.44 -25.63
CA ASP A 678 -1.54 14.82 -26.96
C ASP A 678 -1.09 15.85 -28.00
N ILE A 679 0.20 15.83 -28.36
CA ILE A 679 0.77 16.72 -29.40
C ILE A 679 0.18 16.40 -30.75
N THR A 680 -0.03 15.11 -31.03
CA THR A 680 -0.71 14.60 -32.21
C THR A 680 -1.56 13.38 -31.81
N PRO A 681 -2.48 12.87 -32.64
CA PRO A 681 -3.20 11.64 -32.35
C PRO A 681 -2.31 10.40 -32.11
N LYS A 682 -1.01 10.49 -32.45
CA LYS A 682 -0.03 9.40 -32.25
C LYS A 682 1.01 9.69 -31.17
N LEU A 683 1.23 10.95 -30.79
CA LEU A 683 2.29 11.33 -29.87
C LEU A 683 1.71 12.03 -28.67
N THR A 684 1.83 11.40 -27.52
CA THR A 684 1.52 11.94 -26.20
C THR A 684 2.83 12.21 -25.45
N VAL A 685 2.97 13.37 -24.84
CA VAL A 685 4.06 13.67 -23.91
C VAL A 685 3.49 13.91 -22.52
N GLY A 686 4.26 13.57 -21.51
CA GLY A 686 3.85 13.76 -20.12
C GLY A 686 5.01 14.12 -19.22
N GLY A 687 4.69 14.63 -18.05
CA GLY A 687 5.66 14.91 -17.02
C GLY A 687 5.03 15.10 -15.66
N GLY A 688 5.85 14.93 -14.63
CA GLY A 688 5.44 15.05 -13.26
C GLY A 688 6.46 15.78 -12.39
N ALA A 689 5.94 16.38 -11.32
CA ALA A 689 6.71 16.96 -10.24
C ALA A 689 6.15 16.48 -8.90
N PHE A 690 7.03 15.96 -8.04
CA PHE A 690 6.65 15.37 -6.75
C PHE A 690 7.51 16.03 -5.67
N TYR A 691 6.88 16.75 -4.76
CA TYR A 691 7.52 17.41 -3.63
C TYR A 691 7.05 16.80 -2.31
N VAL A 692 7.98 16.53 -1.44
CA VAL A 692 7.72 16.14 -0.05
C VAL A 692 8.64 16.98 0.85
N ASP A 693 8.06 17.58 1.87
CA ASP A 693 8.78 18.33 2.89
C ASP A 693 9.64 17.41 3.76
N GLU A 694 10.48 17.97 4.61
CA GLU A 694 11.26 17.16 5.55
C GLU A 694 10.36 16.30 6.43
N VAL A 695 10.85 15.11 6.79
CA VAL A 695 10.11 14.11 7.55
C VAL A 695 10.97 13.62 8.70
N TYR A 696 10.46 13.73 9.93
CA TYR A 696 11.12 13.19 11.11
C TYR A 696 10.95 11.68 11.21
N GLY A 697 12.00 10.97 11.66
CA GLY A 697 11.98 9.54 11.88
C GLY A 697 11.48 9.15 13.26
N ASP A 698 11.54 10.05 14.24
CA ASP A 698 11.23 9.78 15.65
C ASP A 698 10.34 10.86 16.27
N ALA A 699 9.68 10.52 17.37
CA ALA A 699 8.83 11.44 18.13
C ALA A 699 9.59 12.59 18.83
N GLY A 700 10.90 12.41 19.03
CA GLY A 700 11.79 13.44 19.58
C GLY A 700 12.17 14.51 18.55
N ASN A 701 11.88 14.29 17.28
CA ASN A 701 12.32 15.08 16.13
C ASN A 701 13.87 15.21 16.08
N THR A 702 14.56 14.16 16.47
CA THR A 702 16.01 14.14 16.58
C THR A 702 16.71 13.67 15.32
N VAL A 703 16.03 12.88 14.48
CA VAL A 703 16.51 12.45 13.16
C VAL A 703 15.47 12.76 12.10
N TYR A 704 15.92 13.14 10.90
CA TYR A 704 15.04 13.49 9.81
C TYR A 704 15.61 13.15 8.43
N VAL A 705 14.73 13.04 7.43
CA VAL A 705 15.11 13.04 6.02
C VAL A 705 14.77 14.40 5.39
N PRO A 706 15.71 14.99 4.62
CA PRO A 706 15.51 16.30 4.03
C PRO A 706 14.38 16.30 2.99
N SER A 707 13.78 17.46 2.78
CA SER A 707 12.82 17.69 1.71
C SER A 707 13.43 17.41 0.33
N TYR A 708 12.58 17.00 -0.61
CA TYR A 708 13.00 16.77 -1.99
C TYR A 708 11.94 17.17 -3.00
N THR A 709 12.41 17.46 -4.22
CA THR A 709 11.57 17.53 -5.41
C THR A 709 12.13 16.55 -6.43
N ARG A 710 11.28 15.67 -6.94
CA ARG A 710 11.58 14.74 -8.03
C ARG A 710 10.77 15.16 -9.26
N TYR A 711 11.42 15.07 -10.42
CA TYR A 711 10.78 15.30 -11.73
C TYR A 711 10.84 14.02 -12.55
N ASP A 712 9.74 13.68 -13.19
CA ASP A 712 9.62 12.56 -14.11
C ASP A 712 9.12 13.06 -15.48
N ALA A 713 9.47 12.35 -16.56
CA ALA A 713 9.04 12.67 -17.91
C ALA A 713 8.63 11.40 -18.66
N MET A 714 7.69 11.56 -19.61
CA MET A 714 7.19 10.48 -20.45
C MET A 714 6.97 10.98 -21.90
N ALA A 715 7.20 10.08 -22.86
CA ALA A 715 6.74 10.21 -24.23
C ALA A 715 6.18 8.87 -24.71
N SER A 716 4.97 8.85 -25.22
CA SER A 716 4.30 7.67 -25.77
C SER A 716 3.97 7.89 -27.24
N TYR A 717 4.29 6.92 -28.09
CA TYR A 717 4.07 6.98 -29.53
C TYR A 717 3.32 5.75 -30.02
N LYS A 718 2.14 5.95 -30.60
CA LYS A 718 1.34 4.90 -31.27
C LYS A 718 2.00 4.52 -32.60
N LEU A 719 2.83 3.49 -32.59
CA LEU A 719 3.55 3.02 -33.79
C LEU A 719 2.57 2.47 -34.83
N THR A 720 1.65 1.63 -34.37
CA THR A 720 0.52 1.09 -35.14
C THR A 720 -0.76 1.19 -34.32
N LYS A 721 -1.88 0.72 -34.84
CA LYS A 721 -3.12 0.59 -34.03
C LYS A 721 -3.02 -0.42 -32.89
N ASN A 722 -2.05 -1.32 -32.93
CA ASN A 722 -1.87 -2.43 -32.01
C ASN A 722 -0.56 -2.39 -31.22
N VAL A 723 0.33 -1.41 -31.50
CA VAL A 723 1.66 -1.34 -30.87
C VAL A 723 1.96 0.10 -30.47
N ASP A 724 2.25 0.29 -29.20
CA ASP A 724 2.69 1.56 -28.62
C ASP A 724 4.13 1.42 -28.09
N LEU A 725 4.88 2.50 -28.23
CA LEU A 725 6.20 2.68 -27.61
C LEU A 725 6.11 3.79 -26.57
N GLN A 726 6.54 3.53 -25.36
CA GLN A 726 6.56 4.52 -24.28
C GLN A 726 7.95 4.60 -23.65
N LEU A 727 8.49 5.81 -23.59
CA LEU A 727 9.73 6.12 -22.89
C LEU A 727 9.37 6.87 -21.60
N ASN A 728 9.78 6.34 -20.46
CA ASN A 728 9.71 7.03 -19.18
C ASN A 728 11.11 7.33 -18.67
N VAL A 729 11.33 8.52 -18.14
CA VAL A 729 12.52 8.88 -17.38
C VAL A 729 12.07 9.31 -16.00
N GLN A 730 12.27 8.46 -15.02
CA GLN A 730 11.97 8.71 -13.62
C GLN A 730 13.17 9.38 -12.95
N ASN A 731 12.92 10.30 -12.00
CA ASN A 731 13.97 11.09 -11.35
C ASN A 731 14.90 11.77 -12.37
N LEU A 732 14.33 12.55 -13.28
CA LEU A 732 15.00 13.13 -14.46
C LEU A 732 16.29 13.91 -14.09
N THR A 733 16.31 14.57 -12.95
CA THR A 733 17.43 15.37 -12.46
C THR A 733 18.48 14.58 -11.69
N ASP A 734 18.29 13.26 -11.54
CA ASP A 734 19.14 12.36 -10.76
C ASP A 734 19.35 12.85 -9.31
N LYS A 735 18.27 13.32 -8.71
CA LYS A 735 18.28 13.82 -7.34
C LYS A 735 18.47 12.65 -6.37
N THR A 736 19.52 12.70 -5.54
CA THR A 736 19.65 11.83 -4.37
C THR A 736 18.67 12.31 -3.31
N TYR A 737 17.75 11.44 -2.85
CA TYR A 737 16.79 11.73 -1.78
C TYR A 737 16.47 10.47 -0.98
N TYR A 738 15.83 10.67 0.16
CA TYR A 738 15.45 9.61 1.08
C TYR A 738 13.93 9.60 1.20
N ASP A 739 13.32 8.44 1.05
CA ASP A 739 11.85 8.29 1.03
C ASP A 739 11.28 7.64 2.29
N LYS A 740 12.16 7.10 3.18
CA LYS A 740 11.75 6.50 4.45
C LYS A 740 12.74 6.88 5.54
N ALA A 741 12.23 7.44 6.62
CA ALA A 741 13.00 7.72 7.82
C ALA A 741 12.82 6.57 8.83
N TYR A 742 13.92 5.93 9.26
CA TYR A 742 13.90 5.06 10.42
C TYR A 742 14.16 5.87 11.70
N SER A 743 13.61 5.40 12.81
CA SER A 743 13.58 6.18 14.06
C SER A 743 14.93 6.33 14.79
N ALA A 744 16.01 5.68 14.33
CA ALA A 744 17.25 5.65 15.09
C ALA A 744 18.54 5.67 14.27
N HIS A 745 18.74 4.78 13.29
CA HIS A 745 20.07 4.49 12.79
C HIS A 745 20.30 4.85 11.32
N PHE A 746 19.26 4.87 10.49
CA PHE A 746 19.40 5.02 9.05
C PHE A 746 18.15 5.61 8.37
N ALA A 747 18.32 6.04 7.12
CA ALA A 747 17.23 6.40 6.23
C ALA A 747 17.34 5.63 4.90
N ASN A 748 16.22 5.16 4.38
CA ASN A 748 16.20 4.47 3.09
C ASN A 748 16.35 5.50 1.97
N GLN A 749 17.33 5.26 1.10
CA GLN A 749 17.54 6.07 -0.09
C GLN A 749 16.65 5.58 -1.22
N ALA A 750 16.01 6.51 -1.89
CA ALA A 750 15.22 6.24 -3.08
C ALA A 750 16.11 5.98 -4.31
N ALA A 751 15.55 5.34 -5.34
CA ALA A 751 16.26 5.08 -6.58
C ALA A 751 16.71 6.38 -7.28
N GLY A 752 17.89 6.33 -7.91
CA GLY A 752 18.40 7.35 -8.81
C GLY A 752 17.61 7.44 -10.12
N ARG A 753 18.16 8.14 -11.11
CA ARG A 753 17.50 8.29 -12.42
C ARG A 753 17.39 6.93 -13.12
N THR A 754 16.16 6.58 -13.55
CA THR A 754 15.85 5.36 -14.28
C THR A 754 15.20 5.71 -15.61
N ALA A 755 15.68 5.16 -16.71
CA ALA A 755 15.08 5.27 -18.02
C ALA A 755 14.48 3.93 -18.44
N LEU A 756 13.20 3.93 -18.86
CA LEU A 756 12.42 2.74 -19.19
C LEU A 756 11.81 2.90 -20.60
N LEU A 757 12.08 1.96 -21.48
CA LEU A 757 11.41 1.87 -22.78
C LEU A 757 10.45 0.68 -22.76
N THR A 758 9.17 0.95 -22.86
CA THR A 758 8.11 -0.06 -22.89
C THR A 758 7.53 -0.17 -24.29
N THR A 759 7.45 -1.39 -24.81
CA THR A 759 6.68 -1.74 -26.00
C THR A 759 5.40 -2.44 -25.54
N SER A 760 4.25 -1.86 -25.80
CA SER A 760 2.93 -2.42 -25.46
C SER A 760 2.22 -2.95 -26.71
N PHE A 761 1.51 -4.06 -26.56
CA PHE A 761 0.74 -4.73 -27.60
C PHE A 761 -0.72 -4.83 -27.19
N HIS A 762 -1.65 -4.54 -28.09
CA HIS A 762 -3.10 -4.57 -27.89
C HIS A 762 -3.79 -5.29 -29.06
N PHE A 763 -4.43 -6.42 -28.80
CA PHE A 763 -5.12 -7.26 -29.78
C PHE A 763 -6.53 -7.63 -29.33
#